data_23b79fee85214cf1d06d0b3fb6da4769
#
_entry.id   23b79fee85214cf1d06d0b3fb6da4769
#
_cell.length_a   1.000
_cell.length_b   1.000
_cell.length_c   1.000
_cell.angle_alpha   90.00
_cell.angle_beta   90.00
_cell.angle_gamma   90.00
#
_symmetry.space_group_name_H-M   'P 1'
#
loop_
_entity.id
_entity.type
_entity.pdbx_description
1 polymer ?
#
loop_
_entity_poly.entity_id
_entity_poly.type
_entity_poly.pdbx_seq_one_letter_code
_entity_poly.pdbx_strand_id
1 'polypeptide(L)'
;MINKLTIGLLFFLMIGCQSAQEPQRELDFNFGWKFSLEYANDAYAVNLDDASWREVNLPHDWSVEFPFDSIKGEGCTGYLPGGLGWYRKHFTVNVAADELTYVLFDGVYNNSEVWLNGKRLGEHPYGYSPFYFDLTPYLNPAGKDNVLAVKVDHTRYADSRWYTGSGIYRNVKLISVNKLHIPIWGSFITTPQVSSKEATVSVDITVANDFETKKMFHIITEFFAPNGSKVKEIISETMELEPGENTMNQTVVIANPDLWSVDTPNLYKAVSKLMIEKNSVDVYETTFGIRSIRFDKEQGFFLNDVNMKIKGVCQHHDGGLVGAAVPKGVWKRRLQILKDGGCNALRIAHNPASEELLELCDEMGFLVQDEFFDEWDYAKDKRLNMNERHDDYITRGYGEHFQEWAEFDLKNTMLAHRNHPSVFQWSIGNEIEWTYPRNKKATGFFDNMNWQGGYFWSQPPFSPEKIRSEYNKMPALEHTIGETAKKLAGWTKDLDTSRPVIANCILPSASFETGYTDALDIVGFSYRRVMYDYAKKYYPNKIVMGTENLGQWHEWKAIEERDFVSGTFLWTGTDYLGESNGHWPKKATSSGLVDLAAFPKPSYHMYKTLWSNEPHIYICSNSIEDSQYKIDATGNIIEKKPDAWQKALWEWYPVVEHWNYSNEGDVIVEVISNCPEVELFLNGVSLGIKSLKNFEDRIYKWAVPFQKGKLEAKGVKDGKEINSTITTSSEPVRIQLSVDNSSLNADGYEVAHVIAQLYDKDNNPVIVTDANISFELEGAIKLLGVDNGSAASTQTYQSNTVRTNKGRCLLILQSTTKVGTAKIVALSDAIKSNTIQLSIQ
;
A
#
# COMPACT_ATOMS: atom_id res chain seq x y z
N MET A 1 -31.96 -71.25 43.97
CA MET A 1 -30.76 -71.38 43.03
C MET A 1 -30.58 -70.14 42.26
N ILE A 2 -29.71 -69.33 42.67
CA ILE A 2 -29.46 -68.00 42.08
C ILE A 2 -28.00 -67.96 41.66
N ASN A 3 -27.76 -67.94 40.34
CA ASN A 3 -26.41 -67.83 39.76
C ASN A 3 -25.97 -66.38 39.82
N LYS A 4 -24.80 -66.13 40.46
CA LYS A 4 -24.08 -64.83 40.40
C LYS A 4 -23.20 -64.79 39.17
N LEU A 5 -23.48 -63.87 38.27
CA LEU A 5 -22.58 -63.51 37.17
C LEU A 5 -21.65 -62.43 37.67
N THR A 6 -20.34 -62.69 37.66
CA THR A 6 -19.28 -61.72 37.96
C THR A 6 -18.88 -61.07 36.68
N ILE A 7 -19.14 -59.74 36.52
CA ILE A 7 -18.65 -58.92 35.42
C ILE A 7 -17.29 -58.41 35.80
N GLY A 8 -16.24 -58.84 35.07
CA GLY A 8 -14.90 -58.31 35.19
C GLY A 8 -14.76 -56.99 34.36
N LEU A 9 -14.49 -55.94 35.03
CA LEU A 9 -14.18 -54.63 34.43
C LEU A 9 -12.73 -54.63 33.97
N LEU A 10 -12.50 -54.72 32.62
CA LEU A 10 -11.20 -54.46 32.01
C LEU A 10 -11.04 -52.95 31.88
N PHE A 11 -10.18 -52.38 32.70
CA PHE A 11 -9.64 -51.01 32.52
C PHE A 11 -8.66 -51.02 31.34
N PHE A 12 -9.05 -50.48 30.16
CA PHE A 12 -8.12 -50.12 29.12
C PHE A 12 -7.47 -48.77 29.53
N LEU A 13 -6.21 -48.82 29.96
CA LEU A 13 -5.36 -47.66 30.02
C LEU A 13 -5.09 -47.19 28.57
N MET A 14 -5.86 -46.20 28.11
CA MET A 14 -5.44 -45.41 26.96
C MET A 14 -4.27 -44.54 27.41
N ILE A 15 -3.09 -44.95 27.11
CA ILE A 15 -1.92 -44.08 27.08
C ILE A 15 -2.12 -43.15 25.88
N GLY A 16 -2.72 -41.99 26.12
CA GLY A 16 -2.71 -40.90 25.15
C GLY A 16 -1.28 -40.47 24.96
N CYS A 17 -0.70 -40.76 23.80
CA CYS A 17 0.45 -39.97 23.34
C CYS A 17 -0.03 -38.49 23.26
N GLN A 18 0.29 -37.71 24.27
CA GLN A 18 0.34 -36.25 24.09
C GLN A 18 1.42 -36.01 23.04
N SER A 19 1.04 -35.68 21.80
CA SER A 19 1.94 -35.06 20.88
C SER A 19 2.47 -33.81 21.60
N ALA A 20 3.78 -33.72 21.76
CA ALA A 20 4.40 -32.50 22.27
C ALA A 20 3.87 -31.34 21.40
N GLN A 21 3.22 -30.39 22.02
CA GLN A 21 2.71 -29.21 21.35
C GLN A 21 3.94 -28.48 20.80
N GLU A 22 3.98 -28.23 19.48
CA GLU A 22 5.09 -27.46 18.90
C GLU A 22 5.17 -26.08 19.59
N PRO A 23 6.37 -25.57 19.87
CA PRO A 23 6.54 -24.29 20.55
C PRO A 23 5.88 -23.16 19.73
N GLN A 24 4.96 -22.45 20.35
CA GLN A 24 4.33 -21.27 19.75
C GLN A 24 5.33 -20.12 19.81
N ARG A 25 5.88 -19.77 18.65
CA ARG A 25 6.95 -18.78 18.53
C ARG A 25 6.44 -17.33 18.62
N GLU A 26 5.33 -17.03 17.97
CA GLU A 26 4.80 -15.68 17.84
C GLU A 26 3.44 -15.56 18.54
N LEU A 27 3.27 -14.49 19.29
CA LEU A 27 2.01 -14.12 19.92
C LEU A 27 1.58 -12.73 19.43
N ASP A 28 0.31 -12.63 19.09
CA ASP A 28 -0.32 -11.33 18.85
C ASP A 28 -0.25 -10.46 20.10
N PHE A 29 0.31 -9.28 19.96
CA PHE A 29 0.51 -8.36 21.08
C PHE A 29 -0.27 -7.05 20.93
N ASN A 30 -1.25 -7.00 20.03
CA ASN A 30 -1.99 -5.80 19.64
C ASN A 30 -3.09 -5.38 20.63
N PHE A 31 -3.64 -6.27 21.44
CA PHE A 31 -4.80 -5.97 22.28
C PHE A 31 -4.43 -5.44 23.67
N GLY A 32 -5.31 -4.60 24.26
CA GLY A 32 -5.23 -4.20 25.67
C GLY A 32 -4.07 -3.25 26.02
N TRP A 33 -3.75 -2.31 25.12
CA TRP A 33 -2.83 -1.22 25.41
C TRP A 33 -3.55 -0.06 26.10
N LYS A 34 -2.83 0.66 26.94
CA LYS A 34 -3.26 1.94 27.52
C LYS A 34 -2.60 3.07 26.77
N PHE A 35 -3.34 4.12 26.44
CA PHE A 35 -2.88 5.25 25.64
C PHE A 35 -3.22 6.59 26.28
N SER A 36 -2.28 7.56 26.21
CA SER A 36 -2.48 8.95 26.64
C SER A 36 -1.65 9.93 25.83
N LEU A 37 -2.22 11.11 25.53
CA LEU A 37 -1.54 12.27 24.94
C LEU A 37 -1.14 13.32 26.00
N GLU A 38 -1.50 13.13 27.28
CA GLU A 38 -1.39 14.18 28.30
C GLU A 38 -0.09 14.12 29.09
N TYR A 39 0.68 13.02 29.00
CA TYR A 39 1.88 12.82 29.78
C TYR A 39 3.15 13.15 29.01
N ALA A 40 3.99 14.04 29.58
CA ALA A 40 5.15 14.55 28.87
C ALA A 40 6.47 13.79 29.13
N ASN A 41 6.81 13.34 30.34
CA ASN A 41 8.20 13.00 30.63
C ASN A 41 8.53 11.67 31.31
N ASP A 42 7.70 11.03 32.09
CA ASP A 42 8.04 9.85 32.91
C ASP A 42 7.00 8.74 32.91
N ALA A 43 6.20 8.67 31.84
CA ALA A 43 5.17 7.64 31.67
C ALA A 43 5.74 6.22 31.51
N TYR A 44 7.06 6.07 31.50
CA TYR A 44 7.74 4.77 31.56
C TYR A 44 7.84 4.22 33.01
N ALA A 45 7.53 5.02 34.04
CA ALA A 45 7.67 4.60 35.45
C ALA A 45 6.70 3.46 35.79
N VAL A 46 7.22 2.40 36.39
CA VAL A 46 6.45 1.17 36.69
C VAL A 46 5.28 1.45 37.64
N ASN A 47 5.46 2.37 38.60
CA ASN A 47 4.47 2.72 39.63
C ASN A 47 3.48 3.80 39.18
N LEU A 48 3.52 4.22 37.92
CA LEU A 48 2.52 5.15 37.39
C LEU A 48 1.14 4.48 37.39
N ASP A 49 0.15 5.19 37.95
CA ASP A 49 -1.25 4.80 37.85
C ASP A 49 -1.79 5.18 36.44
N ASP A 50 -1.97 4.20 35.60
CA ASP A 50 -2.54 4.35 34.26
C ASP A 50 -4.00 3.83 34.16
N ALA A 51 -4.68 3.64 35.30
CA ALA A 51 -6.06 3.16 35.32
C ALA A 51 -7.03 4.09 34.56
N SER A 52 -6.73 5.40 34.53
CA SER A 52 -7.53 6.40 33.81
C SER A 52 -7.19 6.51 32.34
N TRP A 53 -6.13 5.86 31.86
CA TRP A 53 -5.74 5.90 30.46
C TRP A 53 -6.74 5.15 29.61
N ARG A 54 -6.96 5.66 28.39
CA ARG A 54 -7.83 5.01 27.42
C ARG A 54 -7.25 3.66 26.97
N GLU A 55 -8.09 2.63 26.96
CA GLU A 55 -7.71 1.36 26.36
C GLU A 55 -7.83 1.42 24.84
N VAL A 56 -6.79 0.98 24.15
CA VAL A 56 -6.73 0.90 22.69
C VAL A 56 -6.20 -0.45 22.25
N ASN A 57 -6.59 -0.86 21.04
CA ASN A 57 -5.97 -1.97 20.33
C ASN A 57 -5.13 -1.42 19.18
N LEU A 58 -4.04 -2.10 18.88
CA LEU A 58 -3.19 -1.81 17.75
C LEU A 58 -3.68 -2.55 16.48
N PRO A 59 -3.39 -2.06 15.30
CA PRO A 59 -2.79 -0.75 14.97
C PRO A 59 -3.62 0.45 15.43
N HIS A 60 -2.96 1.54 15.84
CA HIS A 60 -3.62 2.73 16.33
C HIS A 60 -2.95 4.01 15.81
N ASP A 61 -3.76 4.88 15.21
CA ASP A 61 -3.38 6.21 14.73
C ASP A 61 -4.26 7.25 15.39
N TRP A 62 -3.70 8.04 16.31
CA TRP A 62 -4.49 9.02 17.02
C TRP A 62 -4.82 10.28 16.21
N SER A 63 -4.06 10.56 15.13
CA SER A 63 -4.26 11.79 14.36
C SER A 63 -5.63 11.85 13.69
N VAL A 64 -6.14 10.74 13.17
CA VAL A 64 -7.48 10.68 12.53
C VAL A 64 -8.64 10.78 13.51
N GLU A 65 -8.37 10.72 14.81
CA GLU A 65 -9.39 10.89 15.85
C GLU A 65 -9.75 12.36 16.08
N PHE A 66 -8.89 13.28 15.61
CA PHE A 66 -9.11 14.71 15.71
C PHE A 66 -9.90 15.27 14.52
N PRO A 67 -10.58 16.41 14.71
CA PRO A 67 -11.14 17.15 13.59
C PRO A 67 -10.00 17.75 12.75
N PHE A 68 -10.24 17.90 11.46
CA PHE A 68 -9.37 18.65 10.57
C PHE A 68 -9.27 20.12 11.01
N ASP A 69 -8.07 20.66 11.11
CA ASP A 69 -7.80 22.00 11.62
C ASP A 69 -6.65 22.65 10.84
N SER A 70 -6.94 23.76 10.15
CA SER A 70 -5.95 24.47 9.36
C SER A 70 -4.97 25.32 10.20
N ILE A 71 -5.13 25.38 11.50
CA ILE A 71 -4.25 26.09 12.44
C ILE A 71 -3.29 25.12 13.14
N LYS A 72 -3.79 23.92 13.49
CA LYS A 72 -3.02 22.89 14.21
C LYS A 72 -2.42 21.82 13.30
N GLY A 73 -2.85 21.77 12.04
CA GLY A 73 -2.35 20.88 11.03
C GLY A 73 -1.84 21.63 9.80
N GLU A 74 -1.07 20.98 8.98
CA GLU A 74 -0.49 21.50 7.74
C GLU A 74 -1.12 20.84 6.51
N GLY A 75 -1.16 21.55 5.39
CA GLY A 75 -1.67 21.01 4.13
C GLY A 75 -0.88 19.79 3.64
N CYS A 76 0.42 19.72 3.93
CA CYS A 76 1.27 18.58 3.59
C CYS A 76 0.83 17.28 4.31
N THR A 77 0.24 17.38 5.50
CA THR A 77 -0.23 16.23 6.29
C THR A 77 -1.77 16.13 6.39
N GLY A 78 -2.48 16.76 5.46
CA GLY A 78 -3.94 16.68 5.40
C GLY A 78 -4.67 17.41 6.51
N TYR A 79 -4.04 18.39 7.17
CA TYR A 79 -4.60 19.20 8.26
C TYR A 79 -4.99 18.40 9.52
N LEU A 80 -4.36 17.26 9.74
CA LEU A 80 -4.47 16.50 10.98
C LEU A 80 -3.26 16.77 11.89
N PRO A 81 -3.45 16.89 13.22
CA PRO A 81 -2.38 17.22 14.14
C PRO A 81 -1.52 15.98 14.46
N GLY A 82 -0.25 16.21 14.78
CA GLY A 82 0.61 15.22 15.43
C GLY A 82 0.54 15.32 16.96
N GLY A 83 1.68 15.16 17.63
CA GLY A 83 1.79 15.32 19.08
C GLY A 83 2.72 14.33 19.74
N LEU A 84 2.67 14.28 21.07
CA LEU A 84 3.41 13.35 21.90
C LEU A 84 2.45 12.35 22.53
N GLY A 85 2.58 11.07 22.17
CA GLY A 85 1.75 10.00 22.68
C GLY A 85 2.53 8.98 23.49
N TRP A 86 1.89 8.43 24.51
CA TRP A 86 2.41 7.34 25.30
C TRP A 86 1.49 6.14 25.25
N TYR A 87 2.11 4.96 25.06
CA TYR A 87 1.47 3.67 25.14
C TYR A 87 2.05 2.87 26.30
N ARG A 88 1.19 2.14 27.03
CA ARG A 88 1.62 1.23 28.10
C ARG A 88 0.87 -0.09 27.94
N LYS A 89 1.58 -1.18 28.17
CA LYS A 89 0.99 -2.52 28.15
C LYS A 89 1.45 -3.31 29.36
N HIS A 90 0.49 -3.76 30.14
CA HIS A 90 0.69 -4.72 31.21
C HIS A 90 0.57 -6.14 30.68
N PHE A 91 1.53 -6.98 31.01
CA PHE A 91 1.52 -8.37 30.58
C PHE A 91 2.31 -9.29 31.50
N THR A 92 1.95 -10.55 31.50
CA THR A 92 2.71 -11.61 32.16
C THR A 92 3.24 -12.59 31.13
N VAL A 93 4.45 -13.06 31.33
CA VAL A 93 5.07 -14.06 30.49
C VAL A 93 5.80 -15.07 31.37
N ASN A 94 5.78 -16.33 30.98
CA ASN A 94 6.56 -17.37 31.64
C ASN A 94 7.72 -17.73 30.71
N VAL A 95 8.91 -17.30 31.02
CA VAL A 95 10.12 -17.55 30.23
C VAL A 95 10.94 -18.61 30.96
N ALA A 96 11.25 -19.71 30.28
CA ALA A 96 12.15 -20.71 30.82
C ALA A 96 13.62 -20.21 30.80
N ALA A 97 14.49 -20.86 31.54
CA ALA A 97 15.88 -20.41 31.65
C ALA A 97 16.68 -20.49 30.34
N ASP A 98 16.18 -21.26 29.40
CA ASP A 98 16.73 -21.45 28.05
C ASP A 98 15.90 -20.79 26.95
N GLU A 99 15.02 -19.86 27.31
CA GLU A 99 14.23 -19.07 26.36
C GLU A 99 14.64 -17.60 26.36
N LEU A 100 14.40 -16.96 25.22
CA LEU A 100 14.53 -15.51 24.97
C LEU A 100 13.17 -14.96 24.53
N THR A 101 12.92 -13.72 24.87
CA THR A 101 11.68 -13.02 24.50
C THR A 101 11.97 -11.66 23.91
N TYR A 102 11.40 -11.40 22.73
CA TYR A 102 11.52 -10.15 21.99
C TYR A 102 10.16 -9.50 21.79
N VAL A 103 10.15 -8.18 21.68
CA VAL A 103 9.02 -7.43 21.12
C VAL A 103 9.40 -6.92 19.74
N LEU A 104 8.59 -7.22 18.72
CA LEU A 104 8.75 -6.79 17.34
C LEU A 104 7.65 -5.78 16.99
N PHE A 105 8.05 -4.60 16.49
CA PHE A 105 7.20 -3.56 15.96
C PHE A 105 7.36 -3.54 14.43
N ASP A 106 6.28 -3.67 13.68
CA ASP A 106 6.29 -3.51 12.20
C ASP A 106 6.42 -2.04 11.79
N GLY A 107 5.97 -1.09 12.62
CA GLY A 107 6.15 0.34 12.43
C GLY A 107 5.53 1.20 13.52
N VAL A 108 6.26 2.25 13.92
CA VAL A 108 5.83 3.24 14.93
C VAL A 108 6.14 4.64 14.41
N TYR A 109 5.13 5.43 14.11
CA TYR A 109 5.35 6.77 13.55
C TYR A 109 5.19 7.85 14.60
N ASN A 110 6.29 8.54 15.00
CA ASN A 110 7.71 8.25 14.77
C ASN A 110 8.53 8.62 16.01
N ASN A 111 9.86 8.71 15.87
CA ASN A 111 10.79 9.03 16.95
C ASN A 111 10.42 8.30 18.25
N SER A 112 10.28 6.97 18.13
CA SER A 112 9.84 6.14 19.25
C SER A 112 10.96 5.85 20.24
N GLU A 113 10.61 5.79 21.51
CA GLU A 113 11.46 5.28 22.57
C GLU A 113 10.71 4.18 23.33
N VAL A 114 11.41 3.12 23.73
CA VAL A 114 10.79 1.93 24.35
C VAL A 114 11.45 1.60 25.68
N TRP A 115 10.63 1.27 26.67
CA TRP A 115 11.07 0.86 28.03
C TRP A 115 10.35 -0.42 28.46
N LEU A 116 11.07 -1.28 29.17
CA LEU A 116 10.48 -2.39 29.91
C LEU A 116 10.79 -2.26 31.40
N ASN A 117 9.75 -2.31 32.25
CA ASN A 117 9.88 -2.22 33.71
C ASN A 117 10.72 -1.01 34.17
N GLY A 118 10.54 0.14 33.48
CA GLY A 118 11.26 1.39 33.76
C GLY A 118 12.70 1.43 33.23
N LYS A 119 13.18 0.39 32.55
CA LYS A 119 14.48 0.35 31.89
C LYS A 119 14.33 0.68 30.40
N ARG A 120 15.09 1.66 29.91
CA ARG A 120 15.11 2.03 28.50
C ARG A 120 15.76 0.92 27.70
N LEU A 121 15.05 0.41 26.67
CA LEU A 121 15.54 -0.59 25.72
C LEU A 121 16.27 0.10 24.56
N GLY A 122 15.70 1.17 24.03
CA GLY A 122 16.27 1.90 22.91
C GLY A 122 15.31 2.92 22.32
N GLU A 123 15.70 3.42 21.15
CA GLU A 123 14.91 4.36 20.33
C GLU A 123 14.93 3.92 18.87
N HIS A 124 13.95 4.41 18.10
CA HIS A 124 13.90 4.23 16.66
C HIS A 124 13.20 5.44 16.02
N PRO A 125 13.92 6.24 15.18
CA PRO A 125 13.37 7.47 14.63
C PRO A 125 12.52 7.27 13.37
N TYR A 126 12.81 6.25 12.53
CA TYR A 126 12.13 6.04 11.27
C TYR A 126 10.79 5.32 11.46
N GLY A 127 9.72 5.95 11.01
CA GLY A 127 8.37 5.45 11.27
C GLY A 127 7.96 4.21 10.49
N TYR A 128 8.71 3.81 9.44
CA TYR A 128 8.23 2.83 8.47
C TYR A 128 8.98 1.50 8.45
N SER A 129 10.19 1.42 9.00
CA SER A 129 10.93 0.16 9.06
C SER A 129 10.61 -0.62 10.31
N PRO A 130 10.60 -1.97 10.25
CA PRO A 130 10.39 -2.81 11.43
C PRO A 130 11.65 -2.84 12.30
N PHE A 131 11.42 -2.97 13.63
CA PHE A 131 12.48 -3.08 14.61
C PHE A 131 12.04 -3.92 15.81
N TYR A 132 12.99 -4.45 16.58
CA TYR A 132 12.70 -5.26 17.76
C TYR A 132 13.68 -5.02 18.89
N PHE A 133 13.27 -5.39 20.10
CA PHE A 133 14.10 -5.34 21.30
C PHE A 133 14.05 -6.67 22.06
N ASP A 134 15.19 -7.06 22.60
CA ASP A 134 15.28 -8.17 23.56
C ASP A 134 14.74 -7.73 24.92
N LEU A 135 13.68 -8.37 25.36
CA LEU A 135 13.04 -8.14 26.67
C LEU A 135 13.66 -8.97 27.80
N THR A 136 14.30 -10.08 27.44
CA THR A 136 14.73 -11.15 28.38
C THR A 136 15.51 -10.64 29.59
N PRO A 137 16.50 -9.71 29.46
CA PRO A 137 17.30 -9.25 30.59
C PRO A 137 16.51 -8.41 31.62
N TYR A 138 15.34 -7.91 31.24
CA TYR A 138 14.57 -6.94 32.01
C TYR A 138 13.19 -7.45 32.41
N LEU A 139 12.84 -8.69 32.06
CA LEU A 139 11.57 -9.32 32.46
C LEU A 139 11.54 -9.60 33.95
N ASN A 140 10.39 -9.37 34.54
CA ASN A 140 10.11 -9.79 35.93
C ASN A 140 9.97 -11.33 36.00
N PRO A 141 10.17 -11.96 37.17
CA PRO A 141 10.02 -13.40 37.34
C PRO A 141 8.67 -13.88 36.84
N ALA A 142 8.63 -15.14 36.38
CA ALA A 142 7.45 -15.81 35.81
C ALA A 142 6.17 -15.52 36.60
N GLY A 143 5.09 -15.15 35.89
CA GLY A 143 3.79 -14.82 36.44
C GLY A 143 3.71 -13.47 37.18
N LYS A 144 4.76 -12.64 37.14
CA LYS A 144 4.73 -11.25 37.61
C LYS A 144 4.42 -10.33 36.45
N ASP A 145 3.75 -9.23 36.78
CA ASP A 145 3.39 -8.20 35.82
C ASP A 145 4.64 -7.49 35.27
N ASN A 146 4.66 -7.28 33.99
CA ASN A 146 5.64 -6.45 33.29
C ASN A 146 4.92 -5.25 32.66
N VAL A 147 5.61 -4.13 32.58
CA VAL A 147 5.11 -2.90 31.97
C VAL A 147 6.02 -2.52 30.80
N LEU A 148 5.52 -2.70 29.59
CA LEU A 148 6.13 -2.18 28.38
C LEU A 148 5.57 -0.78 28.11
N ALA A 149 6.45 0.22 28.03
CA ALA A 149 6.06 1.60 27.72
C ALA A 149 6.71 2.05 26.41
N VAL A 150 5.93 2.71 25.58
CA VAL A 150 6.38 3.27 24.29
C VAL A 150 5.99 4.72 24.22
N LYS A 151 6.98 5.59 24.04
CA LYS A 151 6.81 7.01 23.73
C LYS A 151 6.86 7.17 22.23
N VAL A 152 5.96 7.96 21.67
CA VAL A 152 5.92 8.30 20.25
C VAL A 152 5.92 9.81 20.14
N ASP A 153 6.98 10.39 19.59
CA ASP A 153 7.15 11.84 19.47
C ASP A 153 6.96 12.31 18.02
N HIS A 154 5.71 12.54 17.65
CA HIS A 154 5.35 13.15 16.39
C HIS A 154 4.98 14.66 16.53
N THR A 155 5.72 15.37 17.38
CA THR A 155 5.59 16.84 17.49
C THR A 155 6.09 17.56 16.26
N ARG A 156 6.95 16.95 15.46
CA ARG A 156 7.38 17.37 14.13
C ARG A 156 6.39 16.85 13.06
N TYR A 157 5.12 17.19 13.20
CA TYR A 157 4.01 16.57 12.49
C TYR A 157 3.95 16.89 10.98
N ALA A 158 4.73 17.86 10.49
CA ALA A 158 4.85 18.20 9.08
C ALA A 158 6.16 17.66 8.47
N ASP A 159 6.63 16.52 8.93
CA ASP A 159 7.90 15.89 8.58
C ASP A 159 7.88 15.09 7.26
N SER A 160 6.73 14.98 6.65
CA SER A 160 6.50 14.39 5.31
C SER A 160 5.59 15.26 4.46
N ARG A 161 5.54 14.99 3.14
CA ARG A 161 4.66 15.72 2.21
C ARG A 161 3.24 15.17 2.18
N TRP A 162 3.03 13.98 2.72
CA TRP A 162 1.76 13.27 2.82
C TRP A 162 1.42 12.96 4.27
N TYR A 163 0.20 12.53 4.50
CA TYR A 163 -0.25 12.08 5.81
C TYR A 163 0.45 10.78 6.23
N THR A 164 1.03 10.78 7.40
CA THR A 164 1.82 9.68 7.94
C THR A 164 1.14 8.93 9.08
N GLY A 165 0.10 9.52 9.65
CA GLY A 165 -0.46 9.08 10.92
C GLY A 165 0.45 9.37 12.10
N SER A 166 0.02 8.94 13.30
CA SER A 166 0.79 9.08 14.54
C SER A 166 0.47 7.92 15.48
N GLY A 167 1.49 7.18 15.92
CA GLY A 167 1.31 6.13 16.91
C GLY A 167 1.96 4.80 16.55
N ILE A 168 1.57 3.76 17.28
CA ILE A 168 1.89 2.37 16.91
C ILE A 168 0.87 1.95 15.86
N TYR A 169 1.14 2.32 14.62
CA TYR A 169 0.17 2.26 13.52
C TYR A 169 0.24 0.97 12.68
N ARG A 170 1.17 0.07 13.04
CA ARG A 170 1.31 -1.28 12.49
C ARG A 170 1.33 -2.31 13.61
N ASN A 171 1.36 -3.58 13.27
CA ASN A 171 1.26 -4.68 14.22
C ASN A 171 2.45 -4.77 15.17
N VAL A 172 2.19 -5.31 16.36
CA VAL A 172 3.19 -5.66 17.36
C VAL A 172 3.07 -7.14 17.70
N LYS A 173 4.21 -7.83 17.71
CA LYS A 173 4.31 -9.26 18.05
C LYS A 173 5.21 -9.44 19.28
N LEU A 174 4.86 -10.37 20.15
CA LEU A 174 5.77 -10.91 21.17
C LEU A 174 6.33 -12.23 20.65
N ILE A 175 7.65 -12.34 20.61
CA ILE A 175 8.35 -13.51 20.06
C ILE A 175 9.11 -14.21 21.17
N SER A 176 8.83 -15.50 21.37
CA SER A 176 9.53 -16.34 22.34
C SER A 176 10.23 -17.47 21.63
N VAL A 177 11.52 -17.64 21.86
CA VAL A 177 12.37 -18.64 21.22
C VAL A 177 13.32 -19.30 22.22
N ASN A 178 13.80 -20.50 21.92
CA ASN A 178 14.88 -21.11 22.67
C ASN A 178 16.22 -20.35 22.47
N LYS A 179 17.16 -20.47 23.37
CA LYS A 179 18.53 -19.93 23.17
C LYS A 179 19.27 -20.54 21.99
N LEU A 180 18.86 -21.70 21.48
CA LEU A 180 19.27 -22.21 20.16
C LEU A 180 18.06 -22.06 19.24
N HIS A 181 18.09 -21.08 18.35
CA HIS A 181 16.93 -20.69 17.55
C HIS A 181 17.31 -20.16 16.17
N ILE A 182 16.32 -20.03 15.32
CA ILE A 182 16.39 -19.26 14.07
C ILE A 182 16.05 -17.80 14.43
N PRO A 183 16.94 -16.81 14.24
CA PRO A 183 16.65 -15.41 14.57
C PRO A 183 15.39 -14.86 13.88
N ILE A 184 14.91 -13.73 14.35
CA ILE A 184 13.89 -12.94 13.65
C ILE A 184 14.43 -12.65 12.25
N TRP A 185 13.63 -12.99 11.19
CA TRP A 185 14.01 -12.93 9.77
C TRP A 185 15.22 -13.78 9.37
N GLY A 186 15.56 -14.82 10.14
CA GLY A 186 16.71 -15.70 9.91
C GLY A 186 16.55 -16.72 8.78
N SER A 187 15.45 -16.70 8.03
CA SER A 187 15.22 -17.54 6.85
C SER A 187 15.15 -16.69 5.58
N PHE A 188 15.85 -17.13 4.52
CA PHE A 188 15.76 -16.51 3.20
C PHE A 188 15.61 -17.56 2.11
N ILE A 189 14.53 -17.45 1.32
CA ILE A 189 14.22 -18.39 0.25
C ILE A 189 14.38 -17.75 -1.11
N THR A 190 15.15 -18.38 -1.97
CA THR A 190 15.31 -17.98 -3.37
C THR A 190 14.97 -19.12 -4.32
N THR A 191 14.65 -18.76 -5.56
CA THR A 191 14.34 -19.71 -6.64
C THR A 191 15.26 -19.48 -7.83
N PRO A 192 16.56 -19.89 -7.72
CA PRO A 192 17.59 -19.53 -8.71
C PRO A 192 17.38 -20.12 -10.09
N GLN A 193 16.65 -21.23 -10.20
CA GLN A 193 16.28 -21.84 -11.47
C GLN A 193 14.82 -22.22 -11.43
N VAL A 194 14.04 -21.73 -12.40
CA VAL A 194 12.58 -21.93 -12.48
C VAL A 194 12.18 -22.29 -13.89
N SER A 195 11.42 -23.36 -14.01
CA SER A 195 10.71 -23.73 -15.23
C SER A 195 9.35 -24.37 -14.89
N SER A 196 8.51 -24.61 -15.85
CA SER A 196 7.25 -25.35 -15.66
C SER A 196 7.45 -26.83 -15.31
N LYS A 197 8.65 -27.39 -15.52
CA LYS A 197 8.95 -28.80 -15.22
C LYS A 197 9.59 -29.00 -13.87
N GLU A 198 10.43 -28.06 -13.47
CA GLU A 198 11.13 -28.13 -12.19
C GLU A 198 11.60 -26.75 -11.74
N ALA A 199 11.74 -26.58 -10.44
CA ALA A 199 12.32 -25.39 -9.85
C ALA A 199 13.31 -25.79 -8.75
N THR A 200 14.45 -25.11 -8.72
CA THR A 200 15.41 -25.19 -7.61
C THR A 200 14.99 -24.16 -6.56
N VAL A 201 14.75 -24.62 -5.34
CA VAL A 201 14.47 -23.78 -4.16
C VAL A 201 15.68 -23.86 -3.25
N SER A 202 16.26 -22.71 -2.93
CA SER A 202 17.39 -22.58 -2.00
C SER A 202 16.94 -21.83 -0.76
N VAL A 203 17.20 -22.38 0.41
CA VAL A 203 16.85 -21.80 1.70
C VAL A 203 18.13 -21.55 2.49
N ASP A 204 18.41 -20.30 2.79
CA ASP A 204 19.44 -19.90 3.74
C ASP A 204 18.78 -19.79 5.12
N ILE A 205 19.28 -20.56 6.08
CA ILE A 205 18.79 -20.59 7.47
C ILE A 205 19.91 -20.15 8.39
N THR A 206 19.75 -19.03 9.03
CA THR A 206 20.63 -18.58 10.13
C THR A 206 20.18 -19.26 11.41
N VAL A 207 21.12 -19.80 12.17
CA VAL A 207 20.89 -20.36 13.51
C VAL A 207 21.75 -19.59 14.49
N ALA A 208 21.13 -19.13 15.57
CA ALA A 208 21.80 -18.47 16.69
C ALA A 208 21.91 -19.44 17.87
N ASN A 209 23.08 -19.43 18.53
CA ASN A 209 23.33 -20.14 19.78
C ASN A 209 23.70 -19.11 20.87
N ASP A 210 22.72 -18.78 21.71
CA ASP A 210 22.85 -17.86 22.85
C ASP A 210 23.16 -18.59 24.15
N PHE A 211 23.48 -19.89 24.11
CA PHE A 211 24.06 -20.58 25.22
C PHE A 211 25.55 -20.24 25.35
N GLU A 212 26.09 -20.37 26.55
CA GLU A 212 27.55 -20.19 26.80
C GLU A 212 28.40 -21.33 26.26
N THR A 213 27.80 -22.41 25.79
CA THR A 213 28.45 -23.63 25.30
C THR A 213 27.97 -24.03 23.94
N LYS A 214 28.84 -24.70 23.20
CA LYS A 214 28.45 -25.27 21.89
C LYS A 214 27.25 -26.21 21.99
N LYS A 215 26.45 -26.21 20.91
CA LYS A 215 25.28 -27.09 20.80
C LYS A 215 25.38 -27.96 19.54
N MET A 216 24.91 -29.18 19.69
CA MET A 216 24.71 -30.10 18.58
C MET A 216 23.26 -30.09 18.15
N PHE A 217 23.01 -29.93 16.87
CA PHE A 217 21.64 -29.85 16.32
C PHE A 217 21.60 -30.34 14.88
N HIS A 218 20.41 -30.53 14.35
CA HIS A 218 20.14 -30.67 12.93
C HIS A 218 18.88 -29.92 12.55
N ILE A 219 18.69 -29.63 11.25
CA ILE A 219 17.55 -28.90 10.72
C ILE A 219 16.71 -29.83 9.84
N ILE A 220 15.41 -29.87 10.08
CA ILE A 220 14.42 -30.51 9.22
C ILE A 220 13.62 -29.40 8.55
N THR A 221 13.70 -29.31 7.22
CA THR A 221 12.87 -28.36 6.47
C THR A 221 11.85 -29.12 5.61
N GLU A 222 10.59 -28.89 5.89
CA GLU A 222 9.46 -29.47 5.16
C GLU A 222 8.86 -28.42 4.22
N PHE A 223 8.60 -28.79 2.97
CA PHE A 223 8.01 -27.91 1.96
C PHE A 223 6.60 -28.36 1.64
N PHE A 224 5.68 -27.42 1.68
CA PHE A 224 4.27 -27.62 1.41
C PHE A 224 3.84 -26.86 0.17
N ALA A 225 3.11 -27.52 -0.73
CA ALA A 225 2.50 -26.91 -1.90
C ALA A 225 1.32 -26.00 -1.53
N PRO A 226 0.79 -25.16 -2.47
CA PRO A 226 -0.36 -24.26 -2.22
C PRO A 226 -1.61 -24.98 -1.72
N ASN A 227 -1.78 -26.26 -2.04
CA ASN A 227 -2.90 -27.07 -1.55
C ASN A 227 -2.67 -27.70 -0.16
N GLY A 228 -1.57 -27.35 0.53
CA GLY A 228 -1.20 -27.87 1.84
C GLY A 228 -0.53 -29.25 1.86
N SER A 229 -0.31 -29.89 0.70
CA SER A 229 0.38 -31.18 0.65
C SER A 229 1.90 -31.01 0.80
N LYS A 230 2.53 -31.88 1.62
CA LYS A 230 3.99 -31.94 1.74
C LYS A 230 4.59 -32.47 0.43
N VAL A 231 5.45 -31.68 -0.21
CA VAL A 231 6.08 -32.02 -1.50
C VAL A 231 7.52 -32.45 -1.36
N LYS A 232 8.22 -31.97 -0.33
CA LYS A 232 9.62 -32.29 -0.07
C LYS A 232 9.95 -32.17 1.41
N GLU A 233 11.06 -32.83 1.78
CA GLU A 233 11.69 -32.71 3.09
C GLU A 233 13.21 -32.81 2.93
N ILE A 234 13.93 -32.02 3.67
CA ILE A 234 15.39 -32.08 3.79
C ILE A 234 15.71 -32.23 5.28
N ILE A 235 16.60 -33.19 5.58
CA ILE A 235 17.16 -33.33 6.92
C ILE A 235 18.67 -33.09 6.78
N SER A 236 19.21 -32.12 7.51
CA SER A 236 20.64 -31.86 7.54
C SER A 236 21.39 -32.95 8.32
N GLU A 237 22.67 -33.06 8.10
CA GLU A 237 23.55 -33.77 9.05
C GLU A 237 23.51 -33.08 10.42
N THR A 238 23.91 -33.80 11.47
CA THR A 238 24.09 -33.18 12.79
C THR A 238 25.31 -32.27 12.76
N MET A 239 25.11 -31.01 13.16
CA MET A 239 26.09 -29.94 13.14
C MET A 239 26.38 -29.45 14.54
N GLU A 240 27.51 -28.78 14.71
CA GLU A 240 27.93 -28.14 15.95
C GLU A 240 28.04 -26.65 15.73
N LEU A 241 27.47 -25.85 16.66
CA LEU A 241 27.56 -24.40 16.65
C LEU A 241 28.09 -23.90 18.01
N GLU A 242 29.24 -23.24 17.99
CA GLU A 242 29.74 -22.43 19.11
C GLU A 242 28.78 -21.27 19.41
N PRO A 243 28.89 -20.60 20.60
CA PRO A 243 28.13 -19.39 20.84
C PRO A 243 28.26 -18.36 19.71
N GLY A 244 27.15 -17.85 19.22
CA GLY A 244 27.07 -16.92 18.08
C GLY A 244 26.13 -17.42 16.97
N GLU A 245 26.27 -16.89 15.77
CA GLU A 245 25.38 -17.19 14.63
C GLU A 245 26.14 -17.84 13.47
N ASN A 246 25.44 -18.69 12.72
CA ASN A 246 25.93 -19.24 11.46
C ASN A 246 24.76 -19.47 10.50
N THR A 247 24.99 -19.19 9.21
CA THR A 247 24.00 -19.42 8.15
C THR A 247 24.31 -20.68 7.37
N MET A 248 23.31 -21.49 7.15
CA MET A 248 23.39 -22.78 6.47
C MET A 248 22.46 -22.78 5.28
N ASN A 249 22.91 -23.35 4.17
CA ASN A 249 22.10 -23.47 2.96
C ASN A 249 21.54 -24.87 2.82
N GLN A 250 20.26 -24.96 2.46
CA GLN A 250 19.59 -26.18 2.02
C GLN A 250 19.00 -25.94 0.63
N THR A 251 19.19 -26.89 -0.29
CA THR A 251 18.66 -26.78 -1.66
C THR A 251 17.81 -28.00 -2.00
N VAL A 252 16.67 -27.75 -2.65
CA VAL A 252 15.75 -28.79 -3.09
C VAL A 252 15.26 -28.52 -4.50
N VAL A 253 14.94 -29.59 -5.25
CA VAL A 253 14.27 -29.50 -6.55
C VAL A 253 12.81 -29.93 -6.38
N ILE A 254 11.89 -29.03 -6.74
CA ILE A 254 10.46 -29.28 -6.78
C ILE A 254 10.06 -29.53 -8.24
N ALA A 255 9.50 -30.73 -8.51
CA ALA A 255 9.05 -31.11 -9.84
C ALA A 255 7.65 -30.57 -10.12
N ASN A 256 7.40 -30.08 -11.36
CA ASN A 256 6.14 -29.51 -11.81
C ASN A 256 5.57 -28.48 -10.81
N PRO A 257 6.32 -27.41 -10.49
CA PRO A 257 5.91 -26.45 -9.50
C PRO A 257 4.69 -25.63 -9.96
N ASP A 258 3.81 -25.31 -9.01
CA ASP A 258 2.78 -24.30 -9.18
C ASP A 258 3.43 -22.92 -9.07
N LEU A 259 3.67 -22.25 -10.21
CA LEU A 259 4.36 -20.97 -10.23
C LEU A 259 3.50 -19.84 -9.64
N TRP A 260 4.15 -18.94 -8.91
CA TRP A 260 3.52 -17.69 -8.50
C TRP A 260 3.52 -16.71 -9.67
N SER A 261 2.35 -16.13 -9.97
CA SER A 261 2.20 -15.07 -10.96
C SER A 261 1.10 -14.09 -10.54
N VAL A 262 0.95 -13.00 -11.29
CA VAL A 262 -0.13 -12.02 -11.06
C VAL A 262 -1.53 -12.61 -11.27
N ASP A 263 -1.66 -13.63 -12.09
CA ASP A 263 -2.94 -14.29 -12.39
C ASP A 263 -3.17 -15.56 -11.55
N THR A 264 -2.09 -16.21 -11.11
CA THR A 264 -2.11 -17.44 -10.29
C THR A 264 -1.11 -17.28 -9.15
N PRO A 265 -1.49 -16.60 -8.05
CA PRO A 265 -0.59 -16.27 -6.95
C PRO A 265 -0.39 -17.46 -5.99
N ASN A 266 0.24 -18.52 -6.48
CA ASN A 266 0.48 -19.75 -5.76
C ASN A 266 1.57 -19.59 -4.69
N LEU A 267 1.23 -19.81 -3.43
CA LEU A 267 2.12 -19.66 -2.29
C LEU A 267 2.47 -21.02 -1.70
N TYR A 268 3.76 -21.27 -1.55
CA TYR A 268 4.34 -22.40 -0.84
C TYR A 268 4.66 -22.01 0.60
N LYS A 269 4.81 -23.03 1.47
CA LYS A 269 5.30 -22.86 2.83
C LYS A 269 6.51 -23.76 3.06
N ALA A 270 7.56 -23.21 3.65
CA ALA A 270 8.68 -23.96 4.21
C ALA A 270 8.59 -23.90 5.75
N VAL A 271 8.67 -25.06 6.40
CA VAL A 271 8.66 -25.19 7.86
C VAL A 271 10.01 -25.77 8.27
N SER A 272 10.87 -24.91 8.84
CA SER A 272 12.19 -25.29 9.33
C SER A 272 12.14 -25.56 10.83
N LYS A 273 12.43 -26.81 11.21
CA LYS A 273 12.46 -27.28 12.59
C LYS A 273 13.90 -27.46 13.04
N LEU A 274 14.28 -26.77 14.11
CA LEU A 274 15.57 -26.91 14.73
C LEU A 274 15.52 -28.00 15.81
N MET A 275 16.30 -29.06 15.64
CA MET A 275 16.22 -30.27 16.42
C MET A 275 17.47 -30.47 17.28
N ILE A 276 17.28 -30.66 18.59
CA ILE A 276 18.29 -31.23 19.47
C ILE A 276 17.89 -32.68 19.75
N GLU A 277 18.68 -33.64 19.27
CA GLU A 277 18.33 -35.07 19.29
C GLU A 277 16.97 -35.32 18.60
N LYS A 278 15.92 -35.60 19.38
CA LYS A 278 14.54 -35.87 18.91
C LYS A 278 13.55 -34.75 19.24
N ASN A 279 14.01 -33.71 19.94
CA ASN A 279 13.16 -32.63 20.38
C ASN A 279 13.28 -31.43 19.44
N SER A 280 12.16 -30.94 18.96
CA SER A 280 12.09 -29.63 18.28
C SER A 280 12.21 -28.53 19.32
N VAL A 281 13.24 -27.69 19.19
CA VAL A 281 13.49 -26.54 20.08
C VAL A 281 13.06 -25.21 19.49
N ASP A 282 12.97 -25.15 18.17
CA ASP A 282 12.41 -23.98 17.47
C ASP A 282 11.74 -24.41 16.16
N VAL A 283 10.71 -23.70 15.74
CA VAL A 283 9.97 -23.92 14.49
C VAL A 283 9.80 -22.58 13.79
N TYR A 284 10.30 -22.49 12.57
CA TYR A 284 10.21 -21.26 11.76
C TYR A 284 9.46 -21.53 10.45
N GLU A 285 8.36 -20.82 10.24
CA GLU A 285 7.58 -20.90 9.01
C GLU A 285 7.95 -19.74 8.06
N THR A 286 8.12 -20.05 6.78
CA THR A 286 8.38 -19.07 5.73
C THR A 286 7.43 -19.33 4.56
N THR A 287 6.57 -18.36 4.26
CA THR A 287 5.75 -18.34 3.05
C THR A 287 6.59 -17.80 1.89
N PHE A 288 6.49 -18.42 0.71
CA PHE A 288 7.23 -18.00 -0.48
C PHE A 288 6.49 -18.38 -1.77
N GLY A 289 6.90 -17.77 -2.88
CA GLY A 289 6.40 -18.11 -4.22
C GLY A 289 7.53 -18.57 -5.12
N ILE A 290 7.26 -19.56 -5.97
CA ILE A 290 8.21 -20.03 -6.97
C ILE A 290 7.99 -19.21 -8.24
N ARG A 291 8.94 -18.36 -8.60
CA ARG A 291 8.89 -17.50 -9.78
C ARG A 291 10.27 -17.12 -10.29
N SER A 292 10.33 -16.72 -11.57
CA SER A 292 11.47 -16.02 -12.14
C SER A 292 11.07 -14.62 -12.59
N ILE A 293 11.98 -13.65 -12.41
CA ILE A 293 11.84 -12.29 -12.93
C ILE A 293 13.05 -11.95 -13.80
N ARG A 294 12.80 -11.26 -14.89
CA ARG A 294 13.87 -10.81 -15.79
C ARG A 294 13.48 -9.48 -16.43
N PHE A 295 14.44 -8.58 -16.47
CA PHE A 295 14.34 -7.33 -17.23
C PHE A 295 15.25 -7.38 -18.45
N ASP A 296 14.77 -6.88 -19.56
CA ASP A 296 15.50 -6.83 -20.81
C ASP A 296 15.45 -5.41 -21.41
N LYS A 297 16.59 -4.90 -21.81
CA LYS A 297 16.74 -3.54 -22.35
C LYS A 297 16.07 -3.31 -23.72
N GLU A 298 15.64 -4.37 -24.41
CA GLU A 298 14.95 -4.31 -25.70
C GLU A 298 13.48 -4.69 -25.58
N GLN A 299 13.13 -5.58 -24.64
CA GLN A 299 11.83 -6.22 -24.54
C GLN A 299 11.09 -5.92 -23.23
N GLY A 300 11.72 -5.21 -22.28
CA GLY A 300 11.09 -4.83 -21.03
C GLY A 300 11.07 -5.96 -19.99
N PHE A 301 9.92 -6.21 -19.35
CA PHE A 301 9.77 -7.08 -18.21
C PHE A 301 9.21 -8.47 -18.55
N PHE A 302 9.74 -9.50 -17.87
CA PHE A 302 9.28 -10.89 -17.96
C PHE A 302 9.05 -11.47 -16.57
N LEU A 303 7.90 -12.12 -16.39
CA LEU A 303 7.56 -12.96 -15.23
C LEU A 303 7.38 -14.39 -15.70
N ASN A 304 8.14 -15.34 -15.16
CA ASN A 304 8.12 -16.75 -15.57
C ASN A 304 8.29 -16.92 -17.11
N ASP A 305 9.24 -16.17 -17.69
CA ASP A 305 9.52 -16.09 -19.12
C ASP A 305 8.38 -15.53 -19.99
N VAL A 306 7.26 -15.09 -19.39
CA VAL A 306 6.18 -14.40 -20.11
C VAL A 306 6.47 -12.90 -20.13
N ASN A 307 6.60 -12.34 -21.35
CA ASN A 307 6.73 -10.88 -21.51
C ASN A 307 5.43 -10.20 -21.15
N MET A 308 5.51 -9.17 -20.30
CA MET A 308 4.34 -8.40 -19.89
C MET A 308 4.72 -6.95 -19.51
N LYS A 309 3.75 -6.06 -19.57
CA LYS A 309 3.89 -4.70 -19.04
C LYS A 309 3.49 -4.66 -17.58
N ILE A 310 4.28 -3.93 -16.79
CA ILE A 310 3.90 -3.54 -15.43
C ILE A 310 2.83 -2.44 -15.56
N LYS A 311 1.63 -2.75 -15.07
CA LYS A 311 0.43 -1.89 -15.04
C LYS A 311 0.18 -1.50 -13.61
N GLY A 312 1.03 -0.62 -13.07
CA GLY A 312 1.08 -0.32 -11.66
C GLY A 312 0.48 1.01 -11.28
N VAL A 313 0.27 1.16 -9.98
CA VAL A 313 -0.11 2.41 -9.33
C VAL A 313 0.75 2.67 -8.10
N CYS A 314 1.02 3.94 -7.81
CA CYS A 314 1.61 4.34 -6.53
C CYS A 314 0.54 4.31 -5.44
N GLN A 315 0.92 3.89 -4.23
CA GLN A 315 0.03 3.78 -3.09
C GLN A 315 0.71 4.28 -1.82
N HIS A 316 0.13 5.31 -1.19
CA HIS A 316 0.53 5.75 0.14
C HIS A 316 -0.03 4.82 1.22
N HIS A 317 0.65 4.75 2.36
CA HIS A 317 0.17 4.00 3.54
C HIS A 317 -0.89 4.82 4.29
N ASP A 318 -2.05 4.97 3.66
CA ASP A 318 -3.18 5.78 4.10
C ASP A 318 -4.49 5.09 3.74
N GLY A 319 -5.31 4.81 4.73
CA GLY A 319 -6.64 4.20 4.62
C GLY A 319 -7.81 5.20 4.56
N GLY A 320 -7.54 6.50 4.36
CA GLY A 320 -8.55 7.54 4.42
C GLY A 320 -9.08 7.71 5.84
N LEU A 321 -10.35 7.37 6.06
CA LEU A 321 -11.02 7.52 7.35
C LEU A 321 -10.41 6.70 8.52
N VAL A 322 -9.60 5.70 8.21
CA VAL A 322 -8.87 4.90 9.23
C VAL A 322 -7.42 5.37 9.42
N GLY A 323 -7.01 6.42 8.69
CA GLY A 323 -5.66 6.95 8.73
C GLY A 323 -4.60 5.95 8.29
N ALA A 324 -3.45 5.96 8.98
CA ALA A 324 -2.35 5.05 8.71
C ALA A 324 -2.50 3.68 9.40
N ALA A 325 -3.37 3.55 10.40
CA ALA A 325 -3.71 2.27 11.03
C ALA A 325 -4.72 1.49 10.18
N VAL A 326 -4.28 1.02 9.01
CA VAL A 326 -5.15 0.45 7.97
C VAL A 326 -5.42 -1.03 8.20
N PRO A 327 -6.64 -1.44 8.53
CA PRO A 327 -6.98 -2.87 8.65
C PRO A 327 -6.79 -3.63 7.33
N LYS A 328 -6.38 -4.91 7.41
CA LYS A 328 -6.17 -5.80 6.25
C LYS A 328 -7.35 -5.83 5.29
N GLY A 329 -8.60 -5.80 5.79
CA GLY A 329 -9.80 -5.77 4.96
C GLY A 329 -10.00 -4.46 4.18
N VAL A 330 -9.52 -3.32 4.70
CA VAL A 330 -9.53 -2.05 3.96
C VAL A 330 -8.55 -2.09 2.79
N TRP A 331 -7.33 -2.59 3.02
CA TRP A 331 -6.37 -2.85 1.94
C TRP A 331 -6.95 -3.80 0.90
N LYS A 332 -7.50 -4.95 1.33
CA LYS A 332 -8.08 -5.96 0.43
C LYS A 332 -9.15 -5.36 -0.50
N ARG A 333 -10.06 -4.54 0.02
CA ARG A 333 -11.08 -3.88 -0.80
C ARG A 333 -10.47 -2.94 -1.84
N ARG A 334 -9.51 -2.10 -1.45
CA ARG A 334 -8.82 -1.17 -2.35
C ARG A 334 -8.06 -1.92 -3.45
N LEU A 335 -7.29 -2.94 -3.07
CA LEU A 335 -6.53 -3.78 -3.99
C LEU A 335 -7.45 -4.52 -4.97
N GLN A 336 -8.59 -5.05 -4.50
CA GLN A 336 -9.54 -5.74 -5.37
C GLN A 336 -10.11 -4.78 -6.45
N ILE A 337 -10.47 -3.56 -6.06
CA ILE A 337 -10.96 -2.56 -7.03
C ILE A 337 -9.86 -2.24 -8.07
N LEU A 338 -8.62 -2.05 -7.64
CA LEU A 338 -7.50 -1.78 -8.53
C LEU A 338 -7.22 -2.97 -9.47
N LYS A 339 -7.27 -4.20 -8.94
CA LYS A 339 -7.12 -5.43 -9.74
C LYS A 339 -8.22 -5.58 -10.77
N ASP A 340 -9.47 -5.32 -10.40
CA ASP A 340 -10.62 -5.29 -11.33
C ASP A 340 -10.46 -4.21 -12.42
N GLY A 341 -9.68 -3.17 -12.13
CA GLY A 341 -9.25 -2.14 -13.08
C GLY A 341 -8.11 -2.56 -13.99
N GLY A 342 -7.55 -3.76 -13.81
CA GLY A 342 -6.44 -4.30 -14.60
C GLY A 342 -5.05 -3.97 -14.04
N CYS A 343 -4.94 -3.42 -12.82
CA CYS A 343 -3.67 -3.25 -12.14
C CYS A 343 -3.04 -4.61 -11.80
N ASN A 344 -1.73 -4.72 -12.00
CA ASN A 344 -0.95 -5.89 -11.63
C ASN A 344 0.26 -5.57 -10.74
N ALA A 345 0.45 -4.31 -10.38
CA ALA A 345 1.60 -3.89 -9.58
C ALA A 345 1.30 -2.68 -8.68
N LEU A 346 2.02 -2.59 -7.57
CA LEU A 346 2.03 -1.45 -6.65
C LEU A 346 3.45 -0.91 -6.49
N ARG A 347 3.58 0.40 -6.37
CA ARG A 347 4.73 1.07 -5.81
C ARG A 347 4.34 1.69 -4.49
N ILE A 348 5.01 1.30 -3.42
CA ILE A 348 4.72 1.86 -2.11
C ILE A 348 5.44 3.21 -2.01
N ALA A 349 4.67 4.26 -1.94
CA ALA A 349 5.16 5.63 -2.01
C ALA A 349 5.11 6.30 -0.62
N HIS A 350 6.18 6.86 -0.07
CA HIS A 350 7.58 6.70 -0.50
C HIS A 350 8.35 6.14 0.70
N ASN A 351 8.00 4.94 1.09
CA ASN A 351 8.43 4.30 2.34
C ASN A 351 8.24 2.77 2.25
N PRO A 352 8.83 1.99 3.16
CA PRO A 352 8.59 0.56 3.25
C PRO A 352 7.11 0.19 3.44
N ALA A 353 6.68 -0.89 2.79
CA ALA A 353 5.36 -1.47 2.96
C ALA A 353 5.13 -1.96 4.40
N SER A 354 3.88 -2.21 4.80
CA SER A 354 3.58 -3.06 5.97
C SER A 354 3.58 -4.54 5.59
N GLU A 355 3.89 -5.40 6.56
CA GLU A 355 3.84 -6.86 6.39
C GLU A 355 2.47 -7.30 5.83
N GLU A 356 1.35 -6.82 6.41
CA GLU A 356 0.00 -7.17 5.95
C GLU A 356 -0.30 -6.78 4.51
N LEU A 357 0.22 -5.63 4.05
CA LEU A 357 0.03 -5.20 2.66
C LEU A 357 0.80 -6.10 1.69
N LEU A 358 2.03 -6.52 2.06
CA LEU A 358 2.81 -7.46 1.25
C LEU A 358 2.18 -8.85 1.21
N GLU A 359 1.69 -9.36 2.35
CA GLU A 359 0.92 -10.61 2.39
C GLU A 359 -0.28 -10.58 1.42
N LEU A 360 -1.06 -9.49 1.43
CA LEU A 360 -2.16 -9.33 0.49
C LEU A 360 -1.70 -9.25 -0.97
N CYS A 361 -0.58 -8.58 -1.24
CA CYS A 361 0.00 -8.56 -2.58
C CYS A 361 0.46 -9.95 -3.04
N ASP A 362 1.02 -10.76 -2.12
CA ASP A 362 1.38 -12.14 -2.37
C ASP A 362 0.14 -12.99 -2.70
N GLU A 363 -0.91 -12.87 -1.87
CA GLU A 363 -2.17 -13.62 -1.98
C GLU A 363 -3.00 -13.22 -3.22
N MET A 364 -2.98 -11.94 -3.58
CA MET A 364 -3.80 -11.39 -4.67
C MET A 364 -3.05 -11.28 -6.01
N GLY A 365 -1.76 -11.53 -6.04
CA GLY A 365 -0.94 -11.48 -7.26
C GLY A 365 -0.66 -10.05 -7.72
N PHE A 366 -0.07 -9.22 -6.87
CA PHE A 366 0.50 -7.93 -7.24
C PHE A 366 2.02 -7.98 -7.20
N LEU A 367 2.66 -7.40 -8.19
CA LEU A 367 4.08 -7.08 -8.13
C LEU A 367 4.29 -5.82 -7.27
N VAL A 368 5.30 -5.80 -6.41
CA VAL A 368 5.55 -4.66 -5.50
C VAL A 368 6.95 -4.11 -5.72
N GLN A 369 7.03 -2.82 -6.02
CA GLN A 369 8.23 -2.02 -5.80
C GLN A 369 8.21 -1.53 -4.36
N ASP A 370 9.03 -2.13 -3.51
CA ASP A 370 9.21 -1.69 -2.13
C ASP A 370 10.25 -0.58 -2.07
N GLU A 371 9.91 0.53 -1.43
CA GLU A 371 10.72 1.75 -1.49
C GLU A 371 11.22 2.13 -0.10
N PHE A 372 12.53 2.41 0.04
CA PHE A 372 13.10 2.63 1.36
C PHE A 372 12.93 4.06 1.86
N PHE A 373 13.24 5.08 1.03
CA PHE A 373 13.37 6.45 1.49
C PHE A 373 12.84 7.49 0.51
N ASP A 374 12.15 8.52 1.02
CA ASP A 374 11.78 9.72 0.25
C ASP A 374 12.90 10.78 0.26
N GLU A 375 13.72 10.82 1.27
CA GLU A 375 14.83 11.78 1.38
C GLU A 375 16.08 11.13 1.94
N TRP A 376 17.24 11.71 1.55
CA TRP A 376 18.56 11.25 1.97
C TRP A 376 19.30 12.32 2.76
N ASP A 377 20.56 12.57 2.40
CA ASP A 377 21.50 13.51 3.05
C ASP A 377 20.97 14.94 3.16
N TYR A 378 20.08 15.35 2.29
CA TYR A 378 19.52 16.68 2.21
C TYR A 378 18.00 16.62 2.21
N ALA A 379 17.36 17.35 3.13
CA ALA A 379 15.92 17.34 3.31
C ALA A 379 15.16 17.95 2.13
N LYS A 380 13.97 17.43 1.86
CA LYS A 380 12.98 18.02 0.97
C LYS A 380 12.15 19.08 1.69
N ASP A 381 11.72 20.11 0.96
CA ASP A 381 10.71 21.05 1.44
C ASP A 381 9.34 20.35 1.49
N LYS A 382 8.81 20.18 2.69
CA LYS A 382 7.55 19.45 2.93
C LYS A 382 6.31 20.19 2.40
N ARG A 383 6.41 21.52 2.22
CA ARG A 383 5.30 22.36 1.75
C ARG A 383 5.34 22.62 0.25
N LEU A 384 6.54 22.67 -0.36
CA LEU A 384 6.73 23.08 -1.76
C LEU A 384 7.27 21.96 -2.66
N ASN A 385 7.55 20.79 -2.10
CA ASN A 385 8.03 19.61 -2.83
C ASN A 385 9.31 19.89 -3.67
N MET A 386 10.26 20.61 -3.12
CA MET A 386 11.52 21.00 -3.76
C MET A 386 12.67 20.96 -2.72
N ASN A 387 13.71 21.76 -2.91
CA ASN A 387 14.73 21.96 -1.87
C ASN A 387 14.11 22.61 -0.63
N GLU A 388 14.56 22.17 0.55
CA GLU A 388 14.09 22.74 1.82
C GLU A 388 14.29 24.26 1.85
N ARG A 389 13.21 24.97 2.18
CA ARG A 389 13.17 26.44 2.28
C ARG A 389 12.59 26.91 3.60
N HIS A 390 12.01 26.01 4.36
CA HIS A 390 11.33 26.26 5.63
C HIS A 390 11.94 25.34 6.69
N ASP A 391 13.10 25.71 7.19
CA ASP A 391 13.78 24.99 8.27
C ASP A 391 13.17 25.40 9.61
N ASP A 392 11.90 25.04 9.81
CA ASP A 392 11.26 25.13 11.11
C ASP A 392 11.17 23.73 11.77
N TYR A 393 11.00 23.73 13.07
CA TYR A 393 11.02 22.49 13.86
C TYR A 393 10.01 21.44 13.37
N ILE A 394 8.82 21.85 12.96
CA ILE A 394 7.73 20.95 12.58
C ILE A 394 7.95 20.21 11.26
N THR A 395 8.84 20.74 10.39
CA THR A 395 9.12 20.15 9.06
C THR A 395 10.37 19.29 9.01
N ARG A 396 11.09 19.16 10.12
CA ARG A 396 12.29 18.34 10.18
C ARG A 396 11.93 16.86 10.12
N GLY A 397 12.34 16.22 9.03
CA GLY A 397 12.04 14.81 8.74
C GLY A 397 13.24 13.89 8.91
N TYR A 398 13.17 12.75 8.25
CA TYR A 398 14.14 11.66 8.37
C TYR A 398 15.57 12.04 7.92
N GLY A 399 15.73 13.03 7.07
CA GLY A 399 17.05 13.50 6.61
C GLY A 399 18.04 13.81 7.74
N GLU A 400 17.57 14.22 8.94
CA GLU A 400 18.42 14.43 10.11
C GLU A 400 18.99 13.13 10.69
N HIS A 401 18.31 12.00 10.48
CA HIS A 401 18.68 10.68 11.00
C HIS A 401 19.35 9.80 9.94
N PHE A 402 19.29 10.20 8.68
CA PHE A 402 19.66 9.36 7.55
C PHE A 402 21.07 8.77 7.64
N GLN A 403 22.08 9.58 7.98
CA GLN A 403 23.47 9.10 8.03
C GLN A 403 23.71 8.07 9.13
N GLU A 404 22.97 8.14 10.22
CA GLU A 404 23.10 7.23 11.36
C GLU A 404 22.25 5.96 11.21
N TRP A 405 21.02 6.10 10.68
CA TRP A 405 20.00 5.05 10.74
C TRP A 405 19.72 4.37 9.40
N ALA A 406 20.07 4.96 8.26
CA ALA A 406 19.66 4.44 6.96
C ALA A 406 20.09 2.99 6.69
N GLU A 407 21.29 2.57 7.16
CA GLU A 407 21.75 1.19 6.99
C GLU A 407 20.89 0.21 7.80
N PHE A 408 20.58 0.55 9.04
CA PHE A 408 19.73 -0.25 9.91
C PHE A 408 18.31 -0.37 9.33
N ASP A 409 17.72 0.75 8.93
CA ASP A 409 16.35 0.79 8.42
C ASP A 409 16.19 0.03 7.09
N LEU A 410 17.12 0.22 6.16
CA LEU A 410 17.15 -0.50 4.89
C LEU A 410 17.30 -2.01 5.12
N LYS A 411 18.28 -2.42 5.95
CA LYS A 411 18.56 -3.83 6.19
C LYS A 411 17.40 -4.52 6.90
N ASN A 412 16.82 -3.91 7.93
CA ASN A 412 15.67 -4.50 8.64
C ASN A 412 14.45 -4.64 7.72
N THR A 413 14.15 -3.61 6.92
CA THR A 413 13.10 -3.70 5.91
C THR A 413 13.33 -4.87 4.95
N MET A 414 14.53 -5.00 4.41
CA MET A 414 14.84 -6.09 3.49
C MET A 414 14.76 -7.46 4.14
N LEU A 415 15.28 -7.60 5.36
CA LEU A 415 15.24 -8.88 6.10
C LEU A 415 13.80 -9.32 6.34
N ALA A 416 12.90 -8.37 6.69
CA ALA A 416 11.49 -8.65 6.88
C ALA A 416 10.79 -9.02 5.55
N HIS A 417 11.11 -8.31 4.46
CA HIS A 417 10.32 -8.37 3.23
C HIS A 417 10.88 -9.29 2.13
N ARG A 418 12.13 -9.77 2.24
CA ARG A 418 12.80 -10.51 1.14
C ARG A 418 12.18 -11.85 0.77
N ASN A 419 11.31 -12.43 1.61
CA ASN A 419 10.62 -13.67 1.29
C ASN A 419 9.29 -13.48 0.54
N HIS A 420 8.77 -12.23 0.45
CA HIS A 420 7.54 -11.95 -0.29
C HIS A 420 7.76 -12.10 -1.80
N PRO A 421 7.05 -13.02 -2.48
CA PRO A 421 7.17 -13.19 -3.92
C PRO A 421 6.62 -11.98 -4.70
N SER A 422 5.75 -11.19 -4.11
CA SER A 422 5.25 -9.95 -4.71
C SER A 422 6.36 -8.90 -4.90
N VAL A 423 7.30 -8.77 -3.96
CA VAL A 423 8.42 -7.83 -4.07
C VAL A 423 9.33 -8.25 -5.22
N PHE A 424 9.37 -7.45 -6.29
CA PHE A 424 10.12 -7.78 -7.50
C PHE A 424 11.31 -6.85 -7.76
N GLN A 425 11.39 -5.72 -7.09
CA GLN A 425 12.49 -4.77 -7.14
C GLN A 425 12.55 -3.91 -5.87
N TRP A 426 13.76 -3.45 -5.53
CA TRP A 426 14.06 -2.62 -4.38
C TRP A 426 14.33 -1.18 -4.81
N SER A 427 13.58 -0.22 -4.28
CA SER A 427 13.75 1.20 -4.61
C SER A 427 14.51 1.92 -3.51
N ILE A 428 15.66 2.48 -3.85
CA ILE A 428 16.54 3.17 -2.89
C ILE A 428 16.15 4.63 -2.65
N GLY A 429 15.27 5.20 -3.45
CA GLY A 429 14.84 6.59 -3.20
C GLY A 429 13.90 7.17 -4.24
N ASN A 430 13.17 8.19 -3.78
CA ASN A 430 12.20 8.93 -4.55
C ASN A 430 12.69 10.34 -4.88
N GLU A 431 12.79 10.70 -6.17
CA GLU A 431 13.04 12.06 -6.67
C GLU A 431 14.15 12.82 -5.90
N ILE A 432 15.20 12.11 -5.54
CA ILE A 432 16.28 12.59 -4.67
C ILE A 432 17.03 13.76 -5.28
N GLU A 433 17.06 13.89 -6.62
CA GLU A 433 17.80 14.93 -7.33
C GLU A 433 17.36 16.34 -6.97
N TRP A 434 16.10 16.51 -6.50
CA TRP A 434 15.60 17.83 -6.07
C TRP A 434 16.44 18.45 -4.96
N THR A 435 16.96 17.64 -4.06
CA THR A 435 17.69 18.08 -2.88
C THR A 435 19.18 18.29 -3.13
N TYR A 436 19.70 17.84 -4.30
CA TYR A 436 21.10 18.01 -4.68
C TYR A 436 21.25 19.15 -5.69
N PRO A 437 21.65 20.37 -5.24
CA PRO A 437 21.68 21.56 -6.11
C PRO A 437 22.54 21.42 -7.36
N ARG A 438 23.63 20.66 -7.32
CA ARG A 438 24.47 20.39 -8.48
C ARG A 438 23.73 19.66 -9.59
N ASN A 439 22.94 18.64 -9.23
CA ASN A 439 22.13 17.84 -10.16
C ASN A 439 21.13 18.74 -10.87
N LYS A 440 20.36 19.51 -10.12
CA LYS A 440 19.37 20.44 -10.63
C LYS A 440 20.02 21.46 -11.57
N LYS A 441 21.12 22.09 -11.15
CA LYS A 441 21.83 23.09 -11.92
C LYS A 441 22.46 22.57 -13.20
N ALA A 442 22.86 21.34 -13.29
CA ALA A 442 23.46 20.73 -14.47
C ALA A 442 22.49 20.52 -15.64
N THR A 443 21.17 20.46 -15.38
CA THR A 443 20.17 20.09 -16.38
C THR A 443 19.96 21.11 -17.49
N GLY A 444 20.27 22.39 -17.26
CA GLY A 444 19.96 23.50 -18.17
C GLY A 444 18.50 23.97 -18.16
N PHE A 445 17.70 23.49 -17.23
CA PHE A 445 16.27 23.88 -17.10
C PHE A 445 16.03 24.97 -16.04
N PHE A 446 17.04 25.72 -15.64
CA PHE A 446 17.01 26.59 -14.47
C PHE A 446 15.79 27.48 -14.32
N ASP A 447 15.44 28.16 -15.43
CA ASP A 447 14.39 29.16 -15.41
C ASP A 447 13.01 28.59 -15.75
N ASN A 448 12.96 27.35 -16.25
CA ASN A 448 11.75 26.69 -16.77
C ASN A 448 11.35 25.44 -15.99
N MET A 449 11.99 25.16 -14.84
CA MET A 449 11.63 24.04 -13.95
C MET A 449 10.48 24.40 -13.02
N ASN A 450 9.55 25.23 -13.45
CA ASN A 450 8.28 25.36 -12.76
C ASN A 450 7.32 24.25 -13.24
N TRP A 451 6.42 23.84 -12.39
CA TRP A 451 5.43 22.81 -12.67
C TRP A 451 4.51 23.15 -13.85
N GLN A 452 4.40 24.40 -14.21
CA GLN A 452 3.66 24.94 -15.35
C GLN A 452 4.54 25.15 -16.58
N GLY A 453 5.87 25.07 -16.43
CA GLY A 453 6.84 25.22 -17.51
C GLY A 453 6.98 23.97 -18.38
N GLY A 454 7.78 24.09 -19.42
CA GLY A 454 8.00 23.02 -20.39
C GLY A 454 8.78 21.80 -19.89
N TYR A 455 9.20 21.75 -18.63
CA TYR A 455 10.07 20.70 -18.11
C TYR A 455 9.53 19.27 -18.38
N PHE A 456 8.28 18.99 -17.99
CA PHE A 456 7.70 17.64 -18.12
C PHE A 456 7.49 17.20 -19.56
N TRP A 457 7.40 18.16 -20.48
CA TRP A 457 7.02 17.98 -21.88
C TRP A 457 8.17 18.14 -22.86
N SER A 458 9.38 18.45 -22.38
CA SER A 458 10.54 18.74 -23.22
C SER A 458 11.73 17.86 -22.88
N GLN A 459 12.53 17.52 -23.89
CA GLN A 459 13.84 16.91 -23.68
C GLN A 459 14.82 17.97 -23.11
N PRO A 460 15.94 17.55 -22.50
CA PRO A 460 16.91 18.46 -21.92
C PRO A 460 17.46 19.43 -22.98
N PRO A 461 17.65 20.72 -22.63
CA PRO A 461 18.24 21.71 -23.56
C PRO A 461 19.74 21.49 -23.75
N PHE A 462 20.42 20.77 -22.86
CA PHE A 462 21.84 20.47 -22.93
C PHE A 462 22.05 19.01 -23.38
N SER A 463 23.15 18.77 -24.13
CA SER A 463 23.61 17.42 -24.43
C SER A 463 24.15 16.73 -23.17
N PRO A 464 24.27 15.37 -23.17
CA PRO A 464 24.90 14.64 -22.07
C PRO A 464 26.27 15.18 -21.66
N GLU A 465 27.13 15.45 -22.64
CA GLU A 465 28.48 15.99 -22.40
C GLU A 465 28.44 17.38 -21.75
N LYS A 466 27.50 18.21 -22.17
CA LYS A 466 27.31 19.54 -21.59
C LYS A 466 26.83 19.45 -20.15
N ILE A 467 25.85 18.58 -19.86
CA ILE A 467 25.35 18.33 -18.50
C ILE A 467 26.52 17.88 -17.60
N ARG A 468 27.32 16.91 -18.02
CA ARG A 468 28.47 16.42 -17.29
C ARG A 468 29.50 17.54 -17.05
N SER A 469 29.77 18.33 -18.07
CA SER A 469 30.68 19.48 -17.95
C SER A 469 30.17 20.53 -16.95
N GLU A 470 28.90 20.88 -16.99
CA GLU A 470 28.32 21.84 -16.05
C GLU A 470 28.34 21.30 -14.61
N TYR A 471 28.02 20.02 -14.41
CA TYR A 471 28.10 19.36 -13.11
C TYR A 471 29.50 19.41 -12.53
N ASN A 472 30.51 19.08 -13.32
CA ASN A 472 31.91 19.01 -12.86
C ASN A 472 32.54 20.40 -12.58
N LYS A 473 31.98 21.50 -13.11
CA LYS A 473 32.43 22.87 -12.81
C LYS A 473 31.99 23.37 -11.43
N MET A 474 30.96 22.74 -10.85
CA MET A 474 30.41 23.17 -9.55
C MET A 474 31.24 22.59 -8.41
N PRO A 475 31.39 23.32 -7.29
CA PRO A 475 32.04 22.79 -6.09
C PRO A 475 31.42 21.47 -5.64
N ALA A 476 32.24 20.54 -5.17
CA ALA A 476 31.77 19.33 -4.54
C ALA A 476 30.99 19.66 -3.26
N LEU A 477 29.92 18.92 -3.00
CA LEU A 477 29.22 18.92 -1.73
C LEU A 477 29.81 17.85 -0.81
N GLU A 478 29.49 17.91 0.48
CA GLU A 478 29.91 16.91 1.46
C GLU A 478 29.46 15.52 1.05
N HIS A 479 28.21 15.40 0.59
CA HIS A 479 27.65 14.17 0.04
C HIS A 479 27.27 14.37 -1.42
N THR A 480 27.56 13.39 -2.27
CA THR A 480 27.12 13.37 -3.66
C THR A 480 26.08 12.29 -3.88
N ILE A 481 25.10 12.56 -4.75
CA ILE A 481 24.02 11.62 -5.04
C ILE A 481 24.53 10.24 -5.51
N GLY A 482 25.59 10.22 -6.31
CA GLY A 482 26.18 8.97 -6.83
C GLY A 482 26.88 8.15 -5.75
N GLU A 483 27.55 8.77 -4.77
CA GLU A 483 28.19 8.07 -3.65
C GLU A 483 27.15 7.47 -2.70
N THR A 484 26.14 8.27 -2.32
CA THR A 484 25.05 7.77 -1.46
C THR A 484 24.25 6.66 -2.15
N ALA A 485 23.93 6.80 -3.44
CA ALA A 485 23.28 5.74 -4.21
C ALA A 485 24.09 4.43 -4.23
N LYS A 486 25.40 4.49 -4.45
CA LYS A 486 26.28 3.30 -4.43
C LYS A 486 26.29 2.64 -3.06
N LYS A 487 26.28 3.45 -1.98
CA LYS A 487 26.25 2.93 -0.61
C LYS A 487 24.93 2.17 -0.36
N LEU A 488 23.78 2.76 -0.70
CA LEU A 488 22.47 2.13 -0.54
C LEU A 488 22.30 0.89 -1.42
N ALA A 489 22.70 0.96 -2.69
CA ALA A 489 22.66 -0.20 -3.59
C ALA A 489 23.60 -1.33 -3.11
N GLY A 490 24.75 -1.00 -2.53
CA GLY A 490 25.67 -1.95 -1.92
C GLY A 490 25.00 -2.71 -0.78
N TRP A 491 24.42 -2.01 0.20
CA TRP A 491 23.70 -2.64 1.32
C TRP A 491 22.52 -3.50 0.84
N THR A 492 21.82 -3.07 -0.20
CA THR A 492 20.73 -3.84 -0.82
C THR A 492 21.25 -5.15 -1.41
N LYS A 493 22.34 -5.09 -2.18
CA LYS A 493 22.94 -6.27 -2.85
C LYS A 493 23.62 -7.21 -1.86
N ASP A 494 24.07 -6.74 -0.71
CA ASP A 494 24.60 -7.60 0.36
C ASP A 494 23.55 -8.57 0.90
N LEU A 495 22.27 -8.20 0.85
CA LEU A 495 21.17 -9.01 1.39
C LEU A 495 20.35 -9.74 0.32
N ASP A 496 20.26 -9.18 -0.90
CA ASP A 496 19.51 -9.80 -1.99
C ASP A 496 20.09 -9.44 -3.37
N THR A 497 20.69 -10.41 -4.03
CA THR A 497 21.18 -10.30 -5.42
C THR A 497 20.16 -10.79 -6.46
N SER A 498 19.04 -11.36 -6.02
CA SER A 498 18.03 -11.94 -6.91
C SER A 498 17.06 -10.89 -7.51
N ARG A 499 16.99 -9.72 -6.90
CA ARG A 499 16.11 -8.62 -7.33
C ARG A 499 16.93 -7.39 -7.74
N PRO A 500 16.46 -6.62 -8.74
CA PRO A 500 17.14 -5.41 -9.19
C PRO A 500 16.93 -4.25 -8.20
N VAL A 501 17.90 -3.33 -8.23
CA VAL A 501 17.86 -2.03 -7.53
C VAL A 501 17.38 -0.96 -8.50
N ILE A 502 16.40 -0.18 -8.09
CA ILE A 502 15.83 0.95 -8.82
C ILE A 502 15.85 2.23 -7.97
N ALA A 503 15.72 3.37 -8.60
CA ALA A 503 15.33 4.63 -7.99
C ALA A 503 14.44 5.44 -8.95
N ASN A 504 13.65 6.36 -8.40
CA ASN A 504 12.68 7.14 -9.13
C ASN A 504 13.27 8.51 -9.44
N CYS A 505 13.66 8.71 -10.69
CA CYS A 505 14.40 9.87 -11.13
C CYS A 505 13.48 10.95 -11.73
N ILE A 506 13.44 12.12 -11.11
CA ILE A 506 12.74 13.30 -11.65
C ILE A 506 13.63 14.10 -12.61
N LEU A 507 14.95 14.03 -12.44
CA LEU A 507 15.94 14.70 -13.31
C LEU A 507 16.81 13.66 -14.06
N PRO A 508 16.22 12.71 -14.82
CA PRO A 508 16.96 11.58 -15.37
C PRO A 508 18.15 11.99 -16.24
N SER A 509 18.06 13.12 -16.97
CA SER A 509 19.19 13.61 -17.77
C SER A 509 20.43 13.96 -16.94
N ALA A 510 20.25 14.50 -15.73
CA ALA A 510 21.35 14.74 -14.82
C ALA A 510 21.77 13.42 -14.14
N SER A 511 20.82 12.58 -13.76
CA SER A 511 21.08 11.32 -13.07
C SER A 511 22.00 10.40 -13.88
N PHE A 512 21.88 10.37 -15.19
CA PHE A 512 22.79 9.63 -16.09
C PHE A 512 24.23 10.14 -16.06
N GLU A 513 24.45 11.41 -15.75
CA GLU A 513 25.75 12.08 -15.86
C GLU A 513 26.44 12.35 -14.51
N THR A 514 25.79 12.03 -13.40
CA THR A 514 26.24 12.37 -12.03
C THR A 514 26.58 11.16 -11.18
N GLY A 515 26.63 9.97 -11.77
CA GLY A 515 26.91 8.72 -11.08
C GLY A 515 25.71 8.10 -10.37
N TYR A 516 24.55 8.75 -10.36
CA TYR A 516 23.35 8.22 -9.70
C TYR A 516 22.91 6.91 -10.35
N THR A 517 22.70 6.93 -11.67
CA THR A 517 22.25 5.74 -12.40
C THR A 517 23.29 4.63 -12.50
N ASP A 518 24.54 4.89 -12.15
CA ASP A 518 25.58 3.85 -12.12
C ASP A 518 25.37 2.82 -11.00
N ALA A 519 24.66 3.22 -9.95
CA ALA A 519 24.27 2.37 -8.84
C ALA A 519 23.00 1.55 -9.11
N LEU A 520 22.28 1.83 -10.21
CA LEU A 520 20.95 1.28 -10.48
C LEU A 520 21.00 0.22 -11.58
N ASP A 521 20.28 -0.88 -11.35
CA ASP A 521 19.97 -1.88 -12.38
C ASP A 521 18.89 -1.34 -13.34
N ILE A 522 17.90 -0.63 -12.80
CA ILE A 522 16.77 -0.05 -13.53
C ILE A 522 16.68 1.44 -13.20
N VAL A 523 16.42 2.28 -14.20
CA VAL A 523 16.22 3.71 -14.01
C VAL A 523 14.73 4.03 -14.12
N GLY A 524 14.14 4.43 -13.00
CA GLY A 524 12.75 4.88 -12.95
C GLY A 524 12.60 6.34 -13.38
N PHE A 525 11.56 6.68 -14.11
CA PHE A 525 11.28 8.05 -14.54
C PHE A 525 9.97 8.54 -13.92
N SER A 526 10.07 9.64 -13.18
CA SER A 526 8.90 10.33 -12.62
C SER A 526 8.44 11.42 -13.59
N TYR A 527 7.20 11.31 -14.14
CA TYR A 527 6.55 12.28 -15.04
C TYR A 527 7.33 12.62 -16.32
N ARG A 528 8.26 11.78 -16.73
CA ARG A 528 9.21 12.10 -17.81
C ARG A 528 9.07 11.19 -19.04
N ARG A 529 7.82 10.93 -19.51
CA ARG A 529 7.57 10.10 -20.71
C ARG A 529 8.39 10.52 -21.95
N VAL A 530 8.70 11.80 -22.06
CA VAL A 530 9.53 12.34 -23.18
C VAL A 530 10.98 11.88 -23.14
N MET A 531 11.40 11.26 -22.05
CA MET A 531 12.78 10.81 -21.83
C MET A 531 13.02 9.35 -22.24
N TYR A 532 12.00 8.54 -22.54
CA TYR A 532 12.20 7.14 -22.92
C TYR A 532 13.09 7.01 -24.17
N ASP A 533 12.76 7.71 -25.24
CA ASP A 533 13.56 7.68 -26.48
C ASP A 533 14.93 8.37 -26.31
N TYR A 534 15.02 9.38 -25.44
CA TYR A 534 16.30 10.01 -25.08
C TYR A 534 17.22 8.98 -24.40
N ALA A 535 16.71 8.23 -23.42
CA ALA A 535 17.46 7.18 -22.74
C ALA A 535 17.90 6.09 -23.74
N LYS A 536 16.99 5.61 -24.57
CA LYS A 536 17.31 4.60 -25.62
C LYS A 536 18.41 5.06 -26.57
N LYS A 537 18.39 6.35 -26.92
CA LYS A 537 19.39 6.94 -27.83
C LYS A 537 20.77 7.11 -27.20
N TYR A 538 20.83 7.65 -25.99
CA TYR A 538 22.11 8.06 -25.39
C TYR A 538 22.66 7.03 -24.38
N TYR A 539 21.79 6.18 -23.80
CA TYR A 539 22.12 5.17 -22.77
C TYR A 539 21.48 3.80 -23.10
N PRO A 540 21.78 3.22 -24.28
CA PRO A 540 21.05 2.04 -24.81
C PRO A 540 21.21 0.76 -23.99
N ASN A 541 22.13 0.75 -23.03
CA ASN A 541 22.34 -0.37 -22.12
C ASN A 541 21.56 -0.26 -20.81
N LYS A 542 20.90 0.86 -20.54
CA LYS A 542 20.08 1.03 -19.34
C LYS A 542 18.68 0.50 -19.56
N ILE A 543 18.15 -0.20 -18.57
CA ILE A 543 16.75 -0.61 -18.48
C ILE A 543 15.98 0.57 -17.88
N VAL A 544 14.83 0.88 -18.46
CA VAL A 544 14.02 2.03 -18.04
C VAL A 544 12.55 1.67 -17.86
N MET A 545 11.88 2.36 -16.94
CA MET A 545 10.44 2.29 -16.74
C MET A 545 9.87 3.60 -16.19
N GLY A 546 8.55 3.77 -16.26
CA GLY A 546 7.86 4.84 -15.57
C GLY A 546 7.63 4.48 -14.10
N THR A 547 7.94 5.37 -13.18
CA THR A 547 7.75 5.14 -11.74
C THR A 547 6.77 6.10 -11.09
N GLU A 548 6.51 7.22 -11.75
CA GLU A 548 5.39 8.11 -11.48
C GLU A 548 4.90 8.69 -12.79
N ASN A 549 3.74 8.26 -13.27
CA ASN A 549 3.13 8.78 -14.47
C ASN A 549 1.74 9.33 -14.16
N LEU A 550 1.31 10.31 -14.96
CA LEU A 550 -0.01 10.90 -14.81
C LEU A 550 -1.12 9.92 -15.23
N GLY A 551 -2.30 10.05 -14.66
CA GLY A 551 -3.47 9.24 -14.97
C GLY A 551 -4.11 9.56 -16.34
N GLN A 552 -3.31 9.74 -17.39
CA GLN A 552 -3.76 10.11 -18.74
C GLN A 552 -3.39 9.04 -19.76
N TRP A 553 -4.21 8.85 -20.79
CA TRP A 553 -3.94 7.84 -21.80
C TRP A 553 -2.61 8.05 -22.57
N HIS A 554 -2.15 9.30 -22.71
CA HIS A 554 -0.86 9.64 -23.33
C HIS A 554 0.33 9.04 -22.58
N GLU A 555 0.23 8.90 -21.28
CA GLU A 555 1.26 8.27 -20.44
C GLU A 555 1.34 6.77 -20.72
N TRP A 556 0.20 6.10 -20.79
CA TRP A 556 0.14 4.69 -21.15
C TRP A 556 0.55 4.44 -22.60
N LYS A 557 0.08 5.24 -23.55
CA LYS A 557 0.47 5.15 -24.96
C LYS A 557 1.99 5.21 -25.13
N ALA A 558 2.66 6.13 -24.41
CA ALA A 558 4.12 6.25 -24.48
C ALA A 558 4.86 4.98 -24.00
N ILE A 559 4.23 4.16 -23.17
CA ILE A 559 4.77 2.90 -22.66
C ILE A 559 4.39 1.72 -23.54
N GLU A 560 3.12 1.67 -23.97
CA GLU A 560 2.57 0.60 -24.79
C GLU A 560 3.28 0.52 -26.15
N GLU A 561 3.61 1.66 -26.75
CA GLU A 561 4.30 1.76 -28.05
C GLU A 561 5.81 1.45 -27.98
N ARG A 562 6.37 1.20 -26.79
CA ARG A 562 7.82 0.98 -26.59
C ARG A 562 8.08 -0.32 -25.88
N ASP A 563 8.43 -1.38 -26.60
CA ASP A 563 8.70 -2.70 -26.02
C ASP A 563 9.75 -2.65 -24.91
N PHE A 564 10.79 -1.81 -25.05
CA PHE A 564 11.89 -1.68 -24.12
C PHE A 564 11.52 -0.98 -22.79
N VAL A 565 10.37 -0.32 -22.68
CA VAL A 565 9.88 0.28 -21.43
C VAL A 565 9.12 -0.78 -20.66
N SER A 566 9.60 -1.16 -19.49
CA SER A 566 9.05 -2.29 -18.71
C SER A 566 7.62 -2.09 -18.24
N GLY A 567 7.18 -0.86 -18.06
CA GLY A 567 5.84 -0.51 -17.59
C GLY A 567 5.80 0.81 -16.85
N THR A 568 4.80 0.97 -16.00
CA THR A 568 4.58 2.22 -15.25
C THR A 568 3.95 1.98 -13.89
N PHE A 569 4.09 2.99 -13.00
CA PHE A 569 3.23 3.23 -11.86
C PHE A 569 2.56 4.60 -12.01
N LEU A 570 1.22 4.61 -11.98
CA LEU A 570 0.47 5.87 -12.03
C LEU A 570 0.48 6.57 -10.68
N TRP A 571 0.55 7.86 -10.68
CA TRP A 571 0.36 8.69 -9.52
C TRP A 571 -1.11 9.14 -9.43
N THR A 572 -2.01 8.50 -8.64
CA THR A 572 -1.86 7.35 -7.73
C THR A 572 -2.99 6.30 -7.94
N GLY A 573 -2.97 5.20 -7.19
CA GLY A 573 -4.08 4.25 -7.17
C GLY A 573 -5.29 4.80 -6.44
N THR A 574 -5.10 5.31 -5.23
CA THR A 574 -6.14 5.91 -4.39
C THR A 574 -5.78 7.38 -4.11
N ASP A 575 -6.78 8.27 -4.05
CA ASP A 575 -6.59 9.60 -3.47
C ASP A 575 -6.05 9.45 -2.05
N TYR A 576 -5.18 10.35 -1.62
CA TYR A 576 -4.50 10.25 -0.33
C TYR A 576 -4.51 11.58 0.44
N LEU A 577 -4.48 11.47 1.76
CA LEU A 577 -4.40 12.63 2.65
C LEU A 577 -3.03 13.32 2.54
N GLY A 578 -3.04 14.63 2.59
CA GLY A 578 -1.84 15.45 2.51
C GLY A 578 -1.51 15.93 1.10
N GLU A 579 -0.32 16.50 0.97
CA GLU A 579 0.22 17.14 -0.25
C GLU A 579 -0.78 18.14 -0.90
N SER A 580 -1.62 18.75 -0.10
CA SER A 580 -2.71 19.64 -0.54
C SER A 580 -2.23 21.08 -0.81
N ASN A 581 -0.93 21.34 -0.68
CA ASN A 581 -0.30 22.64 -0.95
C ASN A 581 -0.95 23.84 -0.22
N GLY A 582 -1.47 23.62 0.99
CA GLY A 582 -2.10 24.67 1.79
C GLY A 582 -3.44 25.20 1.27
N HIS A 583 -4.11 24.47 0.41
CA HIS A 583 -5.39 24.86 -0.17
C HIS A 583 -6.60 24.43 0.69
N TRP A 584 -6.68 24.90 1.94
CA TRP A 584 -7.83 24.64 2.80
C TRP A 584 -9.16 25.02 2.10
N PRO A 585 -10.23 24.18 2.15
CA PRO A 585 -10.39 22.95 2.93
C PRO A 585 -9.91 21.66 2.21
N LYS A 586 -9.19 21.74 1.11
CA LYS A 586 -8.66 20.58 0.39
C LYS A 586 -7.60 19.88 1.25
N LYS A 587 -7.95 18.74 1.83
CA LYS A 587 -7.12 17.94 2.75
C LYS A 587 -6.33 16.83 2.08
N ALA A 588 -6.58 16.58 0.79
CA ALA A 588 -6.07 15.41 0.08
C ALA A 588 -5.71 15.74 -1.35
N THR A 589 -4.82 14.93 -1.92
CA THR A 589 -4.46 14.95 -3.33
C THR A 589 -5.37 14.02 -4.11
N SER A 590 -6.00 14.56 -5.17
CA SER A 590 -7.05 13.88 -5.95
C SER A 590 -6.51 13.17 -7.20
N SER A 591 -5.28 12.67 -7.17
CA SER A 591 -4.61 12.03 -8.31
C SER A 591 -5.01 10.56 -8.54
N GLY A 592 -5.71 9.94 -7.58
CA GLY A 592 -6.06 8.52 -7.60
C GLY A 592 -7.01 8.10 -8.72
N LEU A 593 -6.93 6.84 -9.09
CA LEU A 593 -7.95 6.18 -9.91
C LEU A 593 -9.25 6.00 -9.14
N VAL A 594 -9.16 5.88 -7.82
CA VAL A 594 -10.31 5.86 -6.91
C VAL A 594 -10.17 6.98 -5.87
N ASP A 595 -11.29 7.45 -5.31
CA ASP A 595 -11.29 8.50 -4.29
C ASP A 595 -10.90 7.99 -2.89
N LEU A 596 -10.90 8.85 -1.85
CA LEU A 596 -10.53 8.50 -0.48
C LEU A 596 -11.36 7.36 0.12
N ALA A 597 -12.63 7.26 -0.25
CA ALA A 597 -13.55 6.19 0.14
C ALA A 597 -13.48 4.97 -0.80
N ALA A 598 -12.51 4.97 -1.73
CA ALA A 598 -12.30 3.95 -2.76
C ALA A 598 -13.51 3.77 -3.71
N PHE A 599 -14.18 4.86 -4.07
CA PHE A 599 -15.10 4.85 -5.20
C PHE A 599 -14.35 5.13 -6.50
N PRO A 600 -14.58 4.33 -7.57
CA PRO A 600 -13.97 4.54 -8.87
C PRO A 600 -14.27 5.93 -9.46
N LYS A 601 -13.26 6.52 -10.10
CA LYS A 601 -13.32 7.81 -10.80
C LYS A 601 -13.29 7.60 -12.33
N PRO A 602 -13.57 8.60 -13.17
CA PRO A 602 -13.51 8.46 -14.63
C PRO A 602 -12.16 7.93 -15.14
N SER A 603 -11.04 8.32 -14.50
CA SER A 603 -9.70 7.80 -14.80
C SER A 603 -9.60 6.29 -14.60
N TYR A 604 -10.21 5.73 -13.55
CA TYR A 604 -10.28 4.28 -13.34
C TYR A 604 -10.94 3.57 -14.52
N HIS A 605 -12.08 4.09 -14.99
CA HIS A 605 -12.82 3.48 -16.09
C HIS A 605 -12.03 3.53 -17.41
N MET A 606 -11.26 4.59 -17.66
CA MET A 606 -10.37 4.67 -18.81
C MET A 606 -9.25 3.62 -18.70
N TYR A 607 -8.54 3.55 -17.57
CA TYR A 607 -7.47 2.58 -17.39
C TYR A 607 -7.97 1.14 -17.43
N LYS A 608 -9.16 0.86 -16.92
CA LYS A 608 -9.80 -0.44 -17.08
C LYS A 608 -9.96 -0.84 -18.55
N THR A 609 -10.30 0.10 -19.44
CA THR A 609 -10.39 -0.17 -20.87
C THR A 609 -9.03 -0.36 -21.56
N LEU A 610 -7.96 0.17 -20.99
CA LEU A 610 -6.58 0.05 -21.49
C LEU A 610 -5.86 -1.19 -20.95
N TRP A 611 -6.12 -1.55 -19.69
CA TRP A 611 -5.37 -2.57 -18.96
C TRP A 611 -6.06 -3.93 -18.85
N SER A 612 -7.40 -3.95 -19.03
CA SER A 612 -8.20 -5.18 -19.02
C SER A 612 -8.77 -5.49 -20.39
N ASN A 613 -8.87 -6.79 -20.69
CA ASN A 613 -9.55 -7.28 -21.89
C ASN A 613 -11.05 -7.46 -21.71
N GLU A 614 -11.56 -7.41 -20.46
CA GLU A 614 -13.00 -7.53 -20.20
C GLU A 614 -13.77 -6.37 -20.84
N PRO A 615 -14.94 -6.64 -21.43
CA PRO A 615 -15.80 -5.59 -22.00
C PRO A 615 -16.13 -4.56 -20.91
N HIS A 616 -15.94 -3.29 -21.24
CA HIS A 616 -16.23 -2.21 -20.30
C HIS A 616 -16.86 -1.02 -21.01
N ILE A 617 -17.86 -0.43 -20.37
CA ILE A 617 -18.54 0.77 -20.85
C ILE A 617 -18.96 1.63 -19.65
N TYR A 618 -18.71 2.92 -19.73
CA TYR A 618 -19.04 3.89 -18.68
C TYR A 618 -19.41 5.22 -19.29
N ILE A 619 -20.45 5.88 -18.75
CA ILE A 619 -20.94 7.16 -19.26
C ILE A 619 -20.65 8.27 -18.26
N CYS A 620 -20.09 9.36 -18.75
CA CYS A 620 -20.05 10.64 -18.06
C CYS A 620 -20.43 11.76 -19.02
N SER A 621 -20.68 12.93 -18.49
CA SER A 621 -21.17 14.06 -19.26
C SER A 621 -20.64 15.37 -18.72
N ASN A 622 -20.77 16.44 -19.49
CA ASN A 622 -20.57 17.81 -19.01
C ASN A 622 -21.35 18.80 -19.84
N SER A 623 -21.77 19.92 -19.27
CA SER A 623 -22.30 21.02 -20.04
C SER A 623 -21.25 21.49 -21.06
N ILE A 624 -21.68 21.99 -22.21
CA ILE A 624 -20.72 22.46 -23.21
C ILE A 624 -19.86 23.62 -22.67
N GLU A 625 -20.39 24.39 -21.72
CA GLU A 625 -19.70 25.50 -21.06
C GLU A 625 -18.54 24.99 -20.19
N ASP A 626 -18.75 23.96 -19.38
CA ASP A 626 -17.79 23.40 -18.42
C ASP A 626 -16.87 22.37 -19.06
N SER A 627 -17.30 21.73 -20.18
CA SER A 627 -16.51 20.75 -20.89
C SER A 627 -15.20 21.33 -21.44
N GLN A 628 -14.15 20.53 -21.49
CA GLN A 628 -12.92 20.84 -22.24
C GLN A 628 -13.13 20.89 -23.76
N TYR A 629 -14.29 20.45 -24.24
CA TYR A 629 -14.62 20.38 -25.66
C TYR A 629 -15.59 21.50 -26.10
N LYS A 630 -15.59 21.81 -27.38
CA LYS A 630 -16.56 22.65 -28.07
C LYS A 630 -16.99 21.99 -29.37
N ILE A 631 -18.09 22.45 -29.92
CA ILE A 631 -18.56 22.07 -31.27
C ILE A 631 -18.04 23.10 -32.28
N ASP A 632 -17.37 22.66 -33.29
CA ASP A 632 -16.92 23.53 -34.38
C ASP A 632 -18.05 23.84 -35.39
N ALA A 633 -17.77 24.70 -36.38
CA ALA A 633 -18.76 25.09 -37.38
C ALA A 633 -19.24 23.93 -38.27
N THR A 634 -18.57 22.80 -38.27
CA THR A 634 -18.93 21.59 -39.03
C THR A 634 -19.64 20.54 -38.19
N GLY A 635 -19.85 20.82 -36.87
CA GLY A 635 -20.50 19.91 -35.95
C GLY A 635 -19.57 18.91 -35.28
N ASN A 636 -18.26 19.02 -35.44
CA ASN A 636 -17.28 18.15 -34.80
C ASN A 636 -16.99 18.63 -33.36
N ILE A 637 -16.79 17.66 -32.49
CA ILE A 637 -16.35 17.91 -31.10
C ILE A 637 -14.83 18.00 -31.12
N ILE A 638 -14.29 19.17 -30.75
CA ILE A 638 -12.88 19.46 -30.72
C ILE A 638 -12.49 20.06 -29.35
N GLU A 639 -11.25 19.96 -28.95
CA GLU A 639 -10.75 20.60 -27.72
C GLU A 639 -10.85 22.12 -27.80
N LYS A 640 -11.29 22.77 -26.71
CA LYS A 640 -11.26 24.23 -26.58
C LYS A 640 -9.84 24.79 -26.59
N LYS A 641 -8.93 24.08 -25.93
CA LYS A 641 -7.49 24.33 -25.91
C LYS A 641 -6.76 23.08 -26.38
N PRO A 642 -6.23 23.04 -27.60
CA PRO A 642 -5.52 21.89 -28.13
C PRO A 642 -4.39 21.44 -27.17
N ASP A 643 -4.24 20.15 -26.98
CA ASP A 643 -3.23 19.50 -26.14
C ASP A 643 -3.30 19.87 -24.64
N ALA A 644 -4.37 20.53 -24.18
CA ALA A 644 -4.47 20.94 -22.79
C ALA A 644 -4.45 19.74 -21.83
N TRP A 645 -5.17 18.67 -22.17
CA TRP A 645 -5.19 17.46 -21.36
C TRP A 645 -3.85 16.72 -21.37
N GLN A 646 -3.16 16.71 -22.49
CA GLN A 646 -1.83 16.12 -22.62
C GLN A 646 -0.78 16.80 -21.70
N LYS A 647 -1.03 18.06 -21.34
CA LYS A 647 -0.18 18.89 -20.48
C LYS A 647 -0.80 19.18 -19.10
N ALA A 648 -1.93 18.56 -18.76
CA ALA A 648 -2.50 18.68 -17.43
C ALA A 648 -1.71 17.82 -16.43
N LEU A 649 -1.69 18.26 -15.17
CA LEU A 649 -0.97 17.60 -14.09
C LEU A 649 -1.96 17.09 -13.04
N TRP A 650 -1.76 15.85 -12.59
CA TRP A 650 -2.36 15.16 -11.45
C TRP A 650 -3.88 14.97 -11.43
N GLU A 651 -4.68 15.90 -11.88
CA GLU A 651 -6.13 15.80 -11.81
C GLU A 651 -6.73 15.46 -13.19
N TRP A 652 -7.79 14.65 -13.18
CA TRP A 652 -8.63 14.45 -14.35
C TRP A 652 -9.43 15.72 -14.63
N TYR A 653 -9.69 16.02 -15.89
CA TYR A 653 -10.56 17.16 -16.24
C TYR A 653 -11.99 16.94 -15.71
N PRO A 654 -12.72 18.01 -15.36
CA PRO A 654 -14.04 17.90 -14.77
C PRO A 654 -15.05 17.21 -15.70
N VAL A 655 -15.68 16.14 -15.20
CA VAL A 655 -16.82 15.47 -15.79
C VAL A 655 -17.77 15.04 -14.67
N VAL A 656 -19.07 14.86 -15.00
CA VAL A 656 -20.08 14.42 -14.04
C VAL A 656 -20.71 13.09 -14.47
N GLU A 657 -21.20 12.36 -13.49
CA GLU A 657 -21.73 10.99 -13.64
C GLU A 657 -23.28 11.00 -13.64
N HIS A 658 -23.89 12.11 -14.06
CA HIS A 658 -25.35 12.29 -14.01
C HIS A 658 -25.92 12.84 -15.35
N TRP A 659 -27.25 12.72 -15.49
CA TRP A 659 -28.02 13.31 -16.58
C TRP A 659 -29.08 14.29 -16.04
N ASN A 660 -28.60 15.30 -15.24
CA ASN A 660 -29.40 16.34 -14.64
C ASN A 660 -28.83 17.71 -15.04
N TYR A 661 -29.50 18.42 -15.94
CA TYR A 661 -29.11 19.76 -16.36
C TYR A 661 -30.31 20.70 -16.26
N SER A 662 -30.05 21.99 -16.04
CA SER A 662 -31.08 23.01 -15.89
C SER A 662 -31.47 23.69 -17.22
N ASN A 663 -30.59 23.66 -18.21
CA ASN A 663 -30.75 24.36 -19.49
C ASN A 663 -30.94 23.36 -20.65
N GLU A 664 -31.73 23.73 -21.64
CA GLU A 664 -31.98 23.01 -22.89
C GLU A 664 -30.82 23.18 -23.89
N GLY A 665 -29.56 23.12 -23.41
CA GLY A 665 -28.39 23.23 -24.26
C GLY A 665 -27.79 21.88 -24.64
N ASP A 666 -26.79 21.89 -25.51
CA ASP A 666 -26.03 20.69 -25.81
C ASP A 666 -25.13 20.29 -24.63
N VAL A 667 -25.09 19.00 -24.38
CA VAL A 667 -24.25 18.35 -23.38
C VAL A 667 -23.21 17.51 -24.13
N ILE A 668 -21.97 17.60 -23.74
CA ILE A 668 -20.94 16.67 -24.21
C ILE A 668 -21.05 15.40 -23.39
N VAL A 669 -21.43 14.32 -24.05
CA VAL A 669 -21.46 12.96 -23.49
C VAL A 669 -20.19 12.23 -23.86
N GLU A 670 -19.49 11.73 -22.86
CA GLU A 670 -18.30 10.94 -23.01
C GLU A 670 -18.60 9.49 -22.60
N VAL A 671 -18.36 8.54 -23.50
CA VAL A 671 -18.51 7.11 -23.22
C VAL A 671 -17.14 6.46 -23.26
N ILE A 672 -16.68 6.03 -22.11
CA ILE A 672 -15.39 5.35 -21.95
C ILE A 672 -15.59 3.86 -22.21
N SER A 673 -14.97 3.30 -23.26
CA SER A 673 -15.21 1.89 -23.64
C SER A 673 -14.06 1.29 -24.45
N ASN A 674 -13.87 -0.03 -24.29
CA ASN A 674 -13.00 -0.86 -25.14
C ASN A 674 -13.81 -1.71 -26.15
N CYS A 675 -15.09 -1.47 -26.30
CA CYS A 675 -15.91 -2.12 -27.35
C CYS A 675 -15.52 -1.57 -28.73
N PRO A 676 -15.45 -2.38 -29.80
CA PRO A 676 -15.15 -1.93 -31.17
C PRO A 676 -16.10 -0.87 -31.69
N GLU A 677 -17.37 -0.96 -31.30
CA GLU A 677 -18.43 -0.03 -31.61
C GLU A 677 -19.30 0.23 -30.41
N VAL A 678 -19.76 1.47 -30.26
CA VAL A 678 -20.69 1.92 -29.21
C VAL A 678 -21.82 2.68 -29.84
N GLU A 679 -23.05 2.32 -29.48
CA GLU A 679 -24.28 3.04 -29.83
C GLU A 679 -24.84 3.76 -28.60
N LEU A 680 -25.13 5.04 -28.76
CA LEU A 680 -25.72 5.87 -27.70
C LEU A 680 -27.21 6.09 -27.96
N PHE A 681 -28.02 5.99 -26.91
CA PHE A 681 -29.47 6.19 -26.98
C PHE A 681 -29.91 7.26 -25.97
N LEU A 682 -30.86 8.11 -26.37
CA LEU A 682 -31.58 9.00 -25.45
C LEU A 682 -33.06 8.62 -25.51
N ASN A 683 -33.64 8.23 -24.39
CA ASN A 683 -35.01 7.78 -24.25
C ASN A 683 -35.42 6.69 -25.28
N GLY A 684 -34.47 5.79 -25.59
CA GLY A 684 -34.64 4.68 -26.53
C GLY A 684 -34.46 5.08 -28.00
N VAL A 685 -34.20 6.35 -28.30
CA VAL A 685 -33.88 6.82 -29.65
C VAL A 685 -32.38 6.79 -29.86
N SER A 686 -31.92 6.14 -30.92
CA SER A 686 -30.50 6.05 -31.28
C SER A 686 -29.93 7.41 -31.67
N LEU A 687 -28.80 7.76 -31.10
CA LEU A 687 -27.99 8.93 -31.46
C LEU A 687 -26.80 8.55 -32.38
N GLY A 688 -26.83 7.32 -32.89
CA GLY A 688 -25.85 6.79 -33.80
C GLY A 688 -24.73 5.97 -33.15
N ILE A 689 -24.05 5.22 -34.03
CA ILE A 689 -22.95 4.32 -33.68
C ILE A 689 -21.63 5.04 -33.95
N LYS A 690 -20.67 4.86 -33.07
CA LYS A 690 -19.28 5.31 -33.24
C LYS A 690 -18.31 4.15 -33.08
N SER A 691 -17.22 4.21 -33.85
CA SER A 691 -16.18 3.15 -33.87
C SER A 691 -14.95 3.55 -33.11
N LEU A 692 -14.38 2.60 -32.35
CA LEU A 692 -13.18 2.75 -31.49
C LEU A 692 -11.97 3.29 -32.26
N LYS A 693 -11.83 2.92 -33.54
CA LYS A 693 -10.71 3.39 -34.39
C LYS A 693 -10.57 4.92 -34.48
N ASN A 694 -11.65 5.65 -34.15
CA ASN A 694 -11.67 7.12 -34.15
C ASN A 694 -11.37 7.72 -32.76
N PHE A 695 -11.16 6.89 -31.74
CA PHE A 695 -10.99 7.31 -30.34
C PHE A 695 -9.87 6.48 -29.66
N GLU A 696 -8.64 6.81 -29.97
CA GLU A 696 -7.47 6.13 -29.39
C GLU A 696 -7.45 6.23 -27.84
N ASP A 697 -7.98 7.33 -27.29
CA ASP A 697 -8.13 7.60 -25.88
C ASP A 697 -9.20 6.76 -25.17
N ARG A 698 -9.90 5.87 -25.92
CA ARG A 698 -11.02 5.06 -25.42
C ARG A 698 -12.26 5.87 -25.00
N ILE A 699 -12.31 7.17 -25.32
CA ILE A 699 -13.38 8.10 -24.93
C ILE A 699 -14.18 8.51 -26.18
N TYR A 700 -15.32 7.87 -26.40
CA TYR A 700 -16.25 8.22 -27.46
C TYR A 700 -17.03 9.48 -27.05
N LYS A 701 -17.27 10.39 -27.98
CA LYS A 701 -17.82 11.69 -27.67
C LYS A 701 -19.07 11.99 -28.54
N TRP A 702 -20.16 12.41 -27.90
CA TRP A 702 -21.38 12.92 -28.58
C TRP A 702 -21.73 14.30 -28.04
N ALA A 703 -22.26 15.17 -28.91
CA ALA A 703 -22.99 16.37 -28.52
C ALA A 703 -24.48 16.04 -28.52
N VAL A 704 -25.14 16.16 -27.39
CA VAL A 704 -26.51 15.68 -27.20
C VAL A 704 -27.36 16.83 -26.63
N PRO A 705 -28.40 17.29 -27.33
CA PRO A 705 -29.35 18.21 -26.74
C PRO A 705 -29.99 17.60 -25.49
N PHE A 706 -29.93 18.34 -24.39
CA PHE A 706 -30.43 17.82 -23.11
C PHE A 706 -31.98 17.62 -23.18
N GLN A 707 -32.41 16.41 -22.84
CA GLN A 707 -33.78 16.05 -22.57
C GLN A 707 -33.83 15.15 -21.34
N LYS A 708 -34.77 15.43 -20.41
CA LYS A 708 -34.98 14.57 -19.24
C LYS A 708 -35.26 13.14 -19.65
N GLY A 709 -34.72 12.17 -18.92
CA GLY A 709 -34.96 10.77 -19.15
C GLY A 709 -33.69 9.92 -19.00
N LYS A 710 -33.56 8.89 -19.85
CA LYS A 710 -32.53 7.87 -19.78
C LYS A 710 -31.54 8.02 -20.93
N LEU A 711 -30.29 8.20 -20.60
CA LEU A 711 -29.16 8.07 -21.52
C LEU A 711 -28.54 6.68 -21.36
N GLU A 712 -28.41 5.92 -22.45
CA GLU A 712 -27.92 4.54 -22.44
C GLU A 712 -26.89 4.34 -23.55
N ALA A 713 -25.73 3.80 -23.20
CA ALA A 713 -24.72 3.39 -24.16
C ALA A 713 -24.63 1.86 -24.20
N LYS A 714 -24.56 1.29 -25.40
CA LYS A 714 -24.47 -0.14 -25.65
C LYS A 714 -23.26 -0.47 -26.52
N GLY A 715 -22.62 -1.57 -26.23
CA GLY A 715 -21.51 -2.10 -26.98
C GLY A 715 -21.45 -3.63 -26.94
N VAL A 716 -20.72 -4.20 -27.90
CA VAL A 716 -20.44 -5.64 -27.92
C VAL A 716 -18.93 -5.83 -28.06
N LYS A 717 -18.37 -6.70 -27.27
CA LYS A 717 -16.96 -7.11 -27.36
C LYS A 717 -16.86 -8.62 -27.13
N ASP A 718 -16.19 -9.32 -28.03
CA ASP A 718 -15.99 -10.79 -27.99
C ASP A 718 -17.31 -11.57 -27.78
N GLY A 719 -18.40 -11.09 -28.44
CA GLY A 719 -19.73 -11.68 -28.34
C GLY A 719 -20.50 -11.39 -27.03
N LYS A 720 -19.93 -10.63 -26.11
CA LYS A 720 -20.59 -10.20 -24.88
C LYS A 720 -21.21 -8.80 -25.09
N GLU A 721 -22.50 -8.69 -24.86
CA GLU A 721 -23.19 -7.41 -24.80
C GLU A 721 -22.96 -6.74 -23.46
N ILE A 722 -22.73 -5.43 -23.47
CA ILE A 722 -22.58 -4.62 -22.28
C ILE A 722 -23.29 -3.28 -22.48
N ASN A 723 -23.84 -2.75 -21.41
CA ASN A 723 -24.45 -1.43 -21.42
C ASN A 723 -24.10 -0.63 -20.13
N SER A 724 -24.26 0.67 -20.23
CA SER A 724 -24.20 1.60 -19.11
C SER A 724 -25.32 2.61 -19.26
N THR A 725 -25.84 3.11 -18.14
CA THR A 725 -26.99 4.02 -18.12
C THR A 725 -26.80 5.10 -17.06
N ILE A 726 -27.10 6.33 -17.44
CA ILE A 726 -27.35 7.43 -16.49
C ILE A 726 -28.74 8.00 -16.75
N THR A 727 -29.42 8.43 -15.68
CA THR A 727 -30.83 8.84 -15.76
C THR A 727 -31.02 10.17 -15.02
N THR A 728 -31.93 11.01 -15.51
CA THR A 728 -32.36 12.18 -14.78
C THR A 728 -33.07 11.74 -13.49
N SER A 729 -32.47 12.06 -12.35
CA SER A 729 -33.05 11.78 -11.02
C SER A 729 -33.86 12.95 -10.49
N SER A 730 -34.83 12.67 -9.62
CA SER A 730 -35.56 13.63 -8.82
C SER A 730 -35.01 13.69 -7.39
N GLU A 731 -35.73 14.37 -6.47
CA GLU A 731 -35.33 14.46 -5.06
C GLU A 731 -35.25 13.06 -4.41
N PRO A 732 -34.29 12.85 -3.47
CA PRO A 732 -34.12 11.57 -2.80
C PRO A 732 -35.31 11.26 -1.87
N VAL A 733 -35.82 10.03 -1.95
CA VAL A 733 -36.89 9.50 -1.11
C VAL A 733 -36.52 8.22 -0.39
N ARG A 734 -35.34 7.64 -0.70
CA ARG A 734 -34.88 6.37 -0.14
C ARG A 734 -33.37 6.35 0.02
N ILE A 735 -32.90 5.72 1.10
CA ILE A 735 -31.51 5.33 1.30
C ILE A 735 -31.41 3.82 1.11
N GLN A 736 -30.47 3.37 0.31
CA GLN A 736 -30.13 1.96 0.16
C GLN A 736 -28.76 1.70 0.77
N LEU A 737 -28.70 0.80 1.75
CA LEU A 737 -27.46 0.26 2.27
C LEU A 737 -27.08 -1.01 1.52
N SER A 738 -25.79 -1.13 1.21
CA SER A 738 -25.15 -2.36 0.76
C SER A 738 -23.89 -2.61 1.58
N VAL A 739 -23.47 -3.88 1.68
CA VAL A 739 -22.28 -4.30 2.43
C VAL A 739 -21.48 -5.29 1.60
N ASP A 740 -20.16 -5.21 1.66
CA ASP A 740 -19.26 -6.11 0.96
C ASP A 740 -19.08 -7.46 1.67
N ASN A 741 -19.04 -7.47 3.00
CA ASN A 741 -18.93 -8.67 3.81
C ASN A 741 -19.97 -8.67 4.94
N SER A 742 -20.88 -9.63 4.92
CA SER A 742 -21.95 -9.77 5.93
C SER A 742 -21.62 -10.78 7.04
N SER A 743 -20.46 -11.46 6.97
CA SER A 743 -20.02 -12.43 7.98
C SER A 743 -18.57 -12.14 8.36
N LEU A 744 -18.34 -11.79 9.62
CA LEU A 744 -17.04 -11.43 10.15
C LEU A 744 -16.62 -12.42 11.23
N ASN A 745 -15.31 -12.72 11.32
CA ASN A 745 -14.75 -13.45 12.44
C ASN A 745 -14.73 -12.55 13.70
N ALA A 746 -14.99 -13.15 14.85
CA ALA A 746 -14.93 -12.46 16.15
C ALA A 746 -13.47 -12.35 16.65
N ASP A 747 -12.59 -11.82 15.80
CA ASP A 747 -11.15 -11.71 16.02
C ASP A 747 -10.70 -10.28 16.42
N GLY A 748 -11.59 -9.30 16.25
CA GLY A 748 -11.27 -7.90 16.51
C GLY A 748 -10.53 -7.19 15.36
N TYR A 749 -10.38 -7.83 14.19
CA TYR A 749 -9.64 -7.31 13.04
C TYR A 749 -10.50 -7.18 11.78
N GLU A 750 -11.37 -8.13 11.51
CA GLU A 750 -12.15 -8.11 10.28
C GLU A 750 -13.08 -6.91 10.19
N VAL A 751 -13.19 -6.37 8.97
CA VAL A 751 -13.99 -5.19 8.68
C VAL A 751 -15.07 -5.45 7.66
N ALA A 752 -16.16 -4.68 7.75
CA ALA A 752 -17.22 -4.56 6.76
C ALA A 752 -17.33 -3.12 6.27
N HIS A 753 -17.47 -2.94 4.96
CA HIS A 753 -17.69 -1.65 4.32
C HIS A 753 -19.17 -1.54 3.95
N VAL A 754 -19.86 -0.58 4.56
CA VAL A 754 -21.26 -0.31 4.29
C VAL A 754 -21.38 0.98 3.48
N ILE A 755 -21.98 0.88 2.29
CA ILE A 755 -22.23 2.04 1.42
C ILE A 755 -23.70 2.43 1.57
N ALA A 756 -23.94 3.72 1.84
CA ALA A 756 -25.25 4.33 1.76
C ALA A 756 -25.36 5.14 0.46
N GLN A 757 -26.36 4.86 -0.36
CA GLN A 757 -26.66 5.57 -1.61
C GLN A 757 -28.10 6.09 -1.57
N LEU A 758 -28.29 7.35 -1.98
CA LEU A 758 -29.59 7.99 -2.13
C LEU A 758 -30.25 7.57 -3.43
N TYR A 759 -31.57 7.34 -3.39
CA TYR A 759 -32.40 7.01 -4.55
C TYR A 759 -33.67 7.86 -4.57
N ASP A 760 -34.12 8.19 -5.78
CA ASP A 760 -35.40 8.86 -6.02
C ASP A 760 -36.59 7.87 -6.01
N LYS A 761 -37.82 8.40 -6.24
CA LYS A 761 -39.06 7.62 -6.30
C LYS A 761 -39.10 6.58 -7.42
N ASP A 762 -38.36 6.79 -8.50
CA ASP A 762 -38.26 5.92 -9.67
C ASP A 762 -37.07 4.96 -9.59
N ASN A 763 -36.44 4.89 -8.42
CA ASN A 763 -35.27 4.03 -8.12
C ASN A 763 -34.00 4.39 -8.93
N ASN A 764 -33.85 5.66 -9.32
CA ASN A 764 -32.62 6.16 -9.90
C ASN A 764 -31.66 6.63 -8.80
N PRO A 765 -30.34 6.38 -8.90
CA PRO A 765 -29.37 6.96 -7.98
C PRO A 765 -29.42 8.50 -8.06
N VAL A 766 -29.51 9.13 -6.91
CA VAL A 766 -29.47 10.59 -6.82
C VAL A 766 -28.02 10.99 -6.56
N ILE A 767 -27.42 11.69 -7.52
CA ILE A 767 -26.01 12.11 -7.48
C ILE A 767 -25.88 13.62 -7.28
N VAL A 768 -26.93 14.37 -7.65
CA VAL A 768 -26.92 15.84 -7.67
C VAL A 768 -27.38 16.49 -6.35
N THR A 769 -27.92 15.70 -5.43
CA THR A 769 -28.38 16.16 -4.13
C THR A 769 -27.71 15.38 -3.03
N ASP A 770 -27.11 16.10 -2.08
CA ASP A 770 -26.44 15.51 -0.92
C ASP A 770 -27.27 15.71 0.35
N ALA A 771 -27.29 14.68 1.21
CA ALA A 771 -28.01 14.65 2.46
C ALA A 771 -27.12 14.28 3.65
N ASN A 772 -27.49 14.71 4.85
CA ASN A 772 -26.83 14.25 6.07
C ASN A 772 -27.38 12.87 6.44
N ILE A 773 -26.48 11.90 6.56
CA ILE A 773 -26.78 10.52 6.97
C ILE A 773 -26.29 10.32 8.39
N SER A 774 -27.16 9.76 9.24
CA SER A 774 -26.83 9.28 10.58
C SER A 774 -26.99 7.76 10.64
N PHE A 775 -25.95 7.05 11.12
CA PHE A 775 -25.98 5.60 11.27
C PHE A 775 -26.32 5.19 12.69
N GLU A 776 -27.32 4.31 12.84
CA GLU A 776 -27.64 3.61 14.08
C GLU A 776 -27.04 2.20 14.03
N LEU A 777 -26.27 1.85 15.07
CA LEU A 777 -25.52 0.61 15.17
C LEU A 777 -25.92 -0.12 16.45
N GLU A 778 -26.20 -1.42 16.34
CA GLU A 778 -26.48 -2.31 17.47
C GLU A 778 -25.66 -3.59 17.35
N GLY A 779 -25.20 -4.12 18.49
CA GLY A 779 -24.56 -5.43 18.56
C GLY A 779 -23.05 -5.41 18.71
N ALA A 780 -22.39 -6.53 18.39
CA ALA A 780 -20.96 -6.78 18.65
C ALA A 780 -20.07 -6.21 17.56
N ILE A 781 -20.12 -4.91 17.33
CA ILE A 781 -19.41 -4.21 16.25
C ILE A 781 -18.82 -2.89 16.74
N LYS A 782 -17.67 -2.50 16.21
CA LYS A 782 -17.00 -1.22 16.48
C LYS A 782 -17.10 -0.32 15.24
N LEU A 783 -17.44 0.94 15.44
CA LEU A 783 -17.35 1.98 14.41
C LEU A 783 -15.90 2.39 14.23
N LEU A 784 -15.36 2.28 13.00
CA LEU A 784 -14.07 2.87 12.64
C LEU A 784 -14.22 4.30 12.11
N GLY A 785 -15.28 4.57 11.37
CA GLY A 785 -15.58 5.91 10.90
C GLY A 785 -16.44 5.96 9.65
N VAL A 786 -16.65 7.19 9.18
CA VAL A 786 -17.45 7.53 7.99
C VAL A 786 -16.69 8.47 7.06
N ASP A 787 -16.86 8.31 5.75
CA ASP A 787 -16.31 9.21 4.73
C ASP A 787 -17.23 9.31 3.52
N ASN A 788 -17.12 10.39 2.77
CA ASN A 788 -17.86 10.59 1.51
C ASN A 788 -16.96 10.64 0.26
N GLY A 789 -15.67 10.37 0.42
CA GLY A 789 -14.68 10.35 -0.66
C GLY A 789 -14.20 11.73 -1.14
N SER A 790 -14.76 12.83 -0.64
CA SER A 790 -14.39 14.17 -1.07
C SER A 790 -13.07 14.64 -0.47
N ALA A 791 -12.13 15.04 -1.30
CA ALA A 791 -10.87 15.64 -0.88
C ALA A 791 -11.02 16.97 -0.13
N ALA A 792 -12.18 17.64 -0.25
CA ALA A 792 -12.45 18.92 0.39
C ALA A 792 -13.43 18.83 1.59
N SER A 793 -13.93 17.62 1.90
CA SER A 793 -14.78 17.43 3.08
C SER A 793 -13.92 17.38 4.34
N THR A 794 -14.18 18.27 5.28
CA THR A 794 -13.49 18.33 6.59
C THR A 794 -14.34 17.77 7.73
N GLN A 795 -15.32 16.92 7.41
CA GLN A 795 -16.13 16.22 8.41
C GLN A 795 -15.24 15.26 9.21
N THR A 796 -15.45 15.22 10.53
CA THR A 796 -14.73 14.29 11.40
C THR A 796 -14.98 12.85 10.97
N TYR A 797 -13.92 12.09 10.81
CA TYR A 797 -13.99 10.70 10.37
C TYR A 797 -14.60 9.77 11.42
N GLN A 798 -14.20 9.92 12.68
CA GLN A 798 -14.74 9.11 13.78
C GLN A 798 -16.07 9.64 14.28
N SER A 799 -17.07 9.53 13.43
CA SER A 799 -18.45 9.95 13.64
C SER A 799 -19.40 8.89 13.07
N ASN A 800 -20.61 8.84 13.59
CA ASN A 800 -21.69 8.09 12.98
C ASN A 800 -22.56 8.94 12.03
N THR A 801 -22.14 10.19 11.77
CA THR A 801 -22.89 11.14 10.92
C THR A 801 -21.99 11.69 9.84
N VAL A 802 -22.47 11.72 8.60
CA VAL A 802 -21.74 12.20 7.44
C VAL A 802 -22.71 12.83 6.43
N ARG A 803 -22.29 13.94 5.81
CA ARG A 803 -22.97 14.44 4.60
C ARG A 803 -22.47 13.64 3.41
N THR A 804 -23.39 13.15 2.57
CA THR A 804 -23.04 12.45 1.33
C THR A 804 -22.23 13.34 0.38
N ASN A 805 -21.54 12.73 -0.57
CA ASN A 805 -20.96 13.37 -1.74
C ASN A 805 -21.38 12.56 -2.96
N LYS A 806 -21.95 13.19 -3.96
CA LYS A 806 -22.59 12.53 -5.09
C LYS A 806 -23.67 11.53 -4.63
N GLY A 807 -24.43 11.90 -3.60
CA GLY A 807 -25.50 11.10 -3.01
C GLY A 807 -25.07 9.84 -2.29
N ARG A 808 -23.79 9.64 -2.01
CA ARG A 808 -23.26 8.42 -1.35
C ARG A 808 -22.26 8.72 -0.25
N CYS A 809 -22.08 7.75 0.64
CA CYS A 809 -21.03 7.74 1.65
C CYS A 809 -20.68 6.31 2.05
N LEU A 810 -19.53 6.17 2.73
CA LEU A 810 -18.96 4.93 3.24
C LEU A 810 -18.96 4.96 4.76
N LEU A 811 -19.32 3.82 5.37
CA LEU A 811 -19.14 3.50 6.78
C LEU A 811 -18.24 2.27 6.87
N ILE A 812 -17.21 2.31 7.72
CA ILE A 812 -16.38 1.13 8.01
C ILE A 812 -16.63 0.68 9.45
N LEU A 813 -16.90 -0.60 9.59
CA LEU A 813 -17.18 -1.30 10.85
C LEU A 813 -16.14 -2.40 11.06
N GLN A 814 -15.73 -2.62 12.30
CA GLN A 814 -14.78 -3.67 12.68
C GLN A 814 -15.45 -4.65 13.65
N SER A 815 -15.19 -5.94 13.48
CA SER A 815 -15.61 -6.97 14.44
C SER A 815 -15.03 -6.69 15.83
N THR A 816 -15.71 -7.21 16.84
CA THR A 816 -15.14 -7.34 18.19
C THR A 816 -14.75 -8.79 18.44
N THR A 817 -14.10 -9.07 19.56
CA THR A 817 -13.79 -10.45 19.99
C THR A 817 -15.02 -11.21 20.54
N LYS A 818 -16.23 -10.65 20.40
CA LYS A 818 -17.48 -11.23 20.88
C LYS A 818 -18.30 -11.76 19.71
N VAL A 819 -18.64 -13.03 19.75
CA VAL A 819 -19.58 -13.65 18.82
C VAL A 819 -20.99 -13.04 19.01
N GLY A 820 -21.69 -12.81 17.90
CA GLY A 820 -23.04 -12.23 17.94
C GLY A 820 -23.53 -11.76 16.58
N THR A 821 -24.44 -10.82 16.60
CA THR A 821 -24.95 -10.16 15.40
C THR A 821 -24.87 -8.66 15.56
N ALA A 822 -24.75 -7.94 14.46
CA ALA A 822 -24.87 -6.49 14.43
C ALA A 822 -25.96 -6.06 13.45
N LYS A 823 -26.62 -4.93 13.75
CA LYS A 823 -27.61 -4.29 12.88
C LYS A 823 -27.18 -2.88 12.56
N ILE A 824 -27.35 -2.51 11.30
CA ILE A 824 -27.02 -1.19 10.78
C ILE A 824 -28.24 -0.61 10.07
N VAL A 825 -28.60 0.63 10.43
CA VAL A 825 -29.63 1.41 9.80
C VAL A 825 -29.08 2.81 9.54
N ALA A 826 -29.45 3.42 8.42
CA ALA A 826 -29.13 4.82 8.12
C ALA A 826 -30.43 5.67 8.11
N LEU A 827 -30.32 6.89 8.63
CA LEU A 827 -31.40 7.86 8.70
C LEU A 827 -30.96 9.18 8.06
N SER A 828 -31.91 9.87 7.39
CA SER A 828 -31.75 11.23 6.90
C SER A 828 -33.09 11.91 6.95
N ASP A 829 -33.27 12.90 7.82
CA ASP A 829 -34.57 13.53 8.11
C ASP A 829 -35.68 12.48 8.32
N ALA A 830 -36.69 12.45 7.41
CA ALA A 830 -37.77 11.47 7.46
C ALA A 830 -37.49 10.17 6.69
N ILE A 831 -36.29 10.04 6.06
CA ILE A 831 -35.95 8.88 5.24
C ILE A 831 -35.16 7.85 6.09
N LYS A 832 -35.64 6.62 6.07
CA LYS A 832 -34.97 5.48 6.71
C LYS A 832 -34.53 4.46 5.67
N SER A 833 -33.35 3.88 5.85
CA SER A 833 -32.79 2.84 4.97
C SER A 833 -33.43 1.47 5.20
N ASN A 834 -33.09 0.50 4.34
CA ASN A 834 -33.14 -0.91 4.69
C ASN A 834 -32.20 -1.20 5.89
N THR A 835 -32.39 -2.32 6.53
CA THR A 835 -31.51 -2.82 7.61
C THR A 835 -30.47 -3.77 7.03
N ILE A 836 -29.21 -3.55 7.36
CA ILE A 836 -28.14 -4.54 7.17
C ILE A 836 -27.99 -5.34 8.47
N GLN A 837 -27.81 -6.65 8.36
CA GLN A 837 -27.41 -7.55 9.45
C GLN A 837 -26.05 -8.13 9.14
N LEU A 838 -25.16 -8.11 10.14
CA LEU A 838 -23.87 -8.80 10.10
C LEU A 838 -23.88 -9.94 11.10
N SER A 839 -23.26 -11.07 10.72
CA SER A 839 -22.95 -12.19 11.61
C SER A 839 -21.50 -12.07 12.07
N ILE A 840 -21.27 -12.11 13.38
CA ILE A 840 -19.93 -12.13 13.98
C ILE A 840 -19.77 -13.51 14.62
N GLN A 841 -18.89 -14.37 14.09
CA GLN A 841 -18.78 -15.80 14.39
C GLN A 841 -17.35 -16.25 14.79
#